data_29de5274b19ba6a5d5228176bd5d8fa5
#
_entry.id   29de5274b19ba6a5d5228176bd5d8fa5
#
_cell.length_a   1.000
_cell.length_b   1.000
_cell.length_c   1.000
_cell.angle_alpha   90.00
_cell.angle_beta   90.00
_cell.angle_gamma   90.00
#
_symmetry.space_group_name_H-M   'P 1'
#
loop_
_entity.id
_entity.type
_entity.pdbx_description
1 polymer ?
#
loop_
_entity_poly.entity_id
_entity_poly.type
_entity_poly.pdbx_seq_one_letter_code
_entity_poly.pdbx_strand_id
1 'polypeptide(L)'
;MNPVSYLSEKIGRVILDSDKAYNKGAKILKAYPEWEPHLEKFIAESWDTVLNYCSAPARVTKGGSLKSYVKLTNVSIQIGVNICRQIDQDETDPAITLGIGDLILESFLQDNLIDIFREYDGRKAPYVVSVINQPLNIQPVLKGTIFDKPNPITGLISGVTREPYIKGWNNRKIFNEYLDKPFIQAMENLRQQPWEINKSVLEALKKNRHEFVTDTIDVVDRSGEVFKYNIHWEDDQLPTKKQFWHTDGTKFLRKKDPRIQRALSKLFEFDQVIKKADTIAAYGLPFYQEVSCDYRGRIYYAESFMEFQGSDLARGLYLFNTKKELNDDGLYWLYIHTATCFNQSFTLEELKGLTWTTTDYISYLNAEQLDTISVDKMSLPDRANWTIHNLDLIRLAGLQKQLFPDAEKPVSYLACCVEIAEYHLSLITGQPFLSGLPIPIDGSNNGWQHLAAISKDKQAGALVSLTPTPIQKDFYVAVAKSLIELMPDWFETRNMPMKHIRKGIAKRGSMTRAYSAGKKKIQSNMYDDCHVEGYTSKYSITEDDTDLLAGNLIKAINAVCAGPLKTTKYLQKIAEHELNCGEHGMEWVTPSGFPVKYKVYLQHERRYQGTIKGVNNNKSISHIVKVDVRHRETHEKVPCRRSFASGISPNLVHSYDASHMANVICSFSDNFGAVHDSFSTHANDVKRLQEITKKQFVIQYNYSNFFDILQDNLMKHKESFTYAQPSLGDLNINDVFNSEYFFC
;
A
#
# COMPACT_ATOMS: atom_id res chain seq x y z
N MET A 1 -4.32 -33.68 -17.50
CA MET A 1 -5.29 -33.27 -16.48
C MET A 1 -4.83 -31.91 -15.96
N ASN A 2 -5.72 -30.94 -15.85
CA ASN A 2 -5.39 -29.64 -15.26
C ASN A 2 -4.94 -29.87 -13.79
N PRO A 3 -3.87 -29.28 -13.29
CA PRO A 3 -3.40 -29.46 -11.90
C PRO A 3 -4.49 -29.18 -10.85
N VAL A 4 -5.35 -28.22 -11.11
CA VAL A 4 -6.48 -27.90 -10.21
C VAL A 4 -7.50 -29.04 -10.20
N SER A 5 -7.87 -29.58 -11.34
CA SER A 5 -8.79 -30.73 -11.43
C SER A 5 -8.21 -31.99 -10.77
N TYR A 6 -6.90 -32.23 -10.92
CA TYR A 6 -6.22 -33.33 -10.23
C TYR A 6 -6.25 -33.16 -8.68
N LEU A 7 -5.93 -31.97 -8.19
CA LEU A 7 -5.99 -31.66 -6.77
C LEU A 7 -7.42 -31.74 -6.23
N SER A 8 -8.42 -31.31 -7.03
CA SER A 8 -9.83 -31.41 -6.67
C SER A 8 -10.28 -32.87 -6.51
N GLU A 9 -9.92 -33.75 -7.44
CA GLU A 9 -10.23 -35.17 -7.32
C GLU A 9 -9.60 -35.79 -6.06
N LYS A 10 -8.34 -35.44 -5.78
CA LYS A 10 -7.61 -35.94 -4.59
C LYS A 10 -8.24 -35.47 -3.29
N ILE A 11 -8.55 -34.18 -3.17
CA ILE A 11 -9.19 -33.60 -1.98
C ILE A 11 -10.61 -34.12 -1.85
N GLY A 12 -11.35 -34.23 -2.95
CA GLY A 12 -12.71 -34.78 -3.00
C GLY A 12 -12.77 -36.18 -2.39
N ARG A 13 -11.82 -37.07 -2.74
CA ARG A 13 -11.73 -38.40 -2.13
C ARG A 13 -11.53 -38.33 -0.61
N VAL A 14 -10.66 -37.44 -0.13
CA VAL A 14 -10.45 -37.24 1.33
C VAL A 14 -11.71 -36.75 2.02
N ILE A 15 -12.49 -35.87 1.38
CA ILE A 15 -13.77 -35.37 1.92
C ILE A 15 -14.79 -36.50 1.98
N LEU A 16 -14.95 -37.28 0.91
CA LEU A 16 -15.88 -38.43 0.86
C LEU A 16 -15.58 -39.48 1.94
N ASP A 17 -14.29 -39.79 2.16
CA ASP A 17 -13.83 -40.75 3.15
C ASP A 17 -13.69 -40.15 4.57
N SER A 18 -14.21 -38.96 4.81
CA SER A 18 -13.99 -38.19 6.04
C SER A 18 -14.50 -38.84 7.32
N ASP A 19 -15.44 -39.80 7.24
CA ASP A 19 -15.90 -40.54 8.42
C ASP A 19 -14.78 -41.34 9.08
N LYS A 20 -13.81 -41.76 8.29
CA LYS A 20 -12.57 -42.41 8.72
C LYS A 20 -11.40 -41.43 8.88
N ALA A 21 -11.58 -40.17 8.53
CA ALA A 21 -10.52 -39.21 8.46
C ALA A 21 -10.21 -38.58 9.82
N TYR A 22 -8.94 -38.40 10.09
CA TYR A 22 -8.40 -37.60 11.18
C TYR A 22 -8.60 -36.06 10.92
N ASN A 23 -8.92 -35.66 9.70
CA ASN A 23 -8.97 -34.24 9.31
C ASN A 23 -10.35 -33.63 9.57
N LYS A 24 -10.37 -32.65 10.47
CA LYS A 24 -11.59 -31.94 10.86
C LYS A 24 -12.18 -31.13 9.70
N GLY A 25 -11.33 -30.56 8.85
CA GLY A 25 -11.76 -29.75 7.67
C GLY A 25 -12.54 -30.58 6.66
N ALA A 26 -12.11 -31.82 6.40
CA ALA A 26 -12.81 -32.74 5.51
C ALA A 26 -14.24 -33.05 6.00
N LYS A 27 -14.43 -33.23 7.32
CA LYS A 27 -15.76 -33.44 7.92
C LYS A 27 -16.66 -32.23 7.78
N ILE A 28 -16.10 -31.01 7.93
CA ILE A 28 -16.84 -29.78 7.77
C ILE A 28 -17.30 -29.61 6.31
N LEU A 29 -16.39 -29.79 5.35
CA LEU A 29 -16.72 -29.67 3.93
C LEU A 29 -17.72 -30.73 3.49
N LYS A 30 -17.63 -31.98 4.01
CA LYS A 30 -18.61 -33.02 3.71
C LYS A 30 -20.02 -32.69 4.18
N ALA A 31 -20.16 -31.91 5.24
CA ALA A 31 -21.45 -31.44 5.72
C ALA A 31 -22.05 -30.32 4.85
N TYR A 32 -21.26 -29.72 3.95
CA TYR A 32 -21.74 -28.72 2.99
C TYR A 32 -22.29 -29.43 1.74
N PRO A 33 -23.58 -29.28 1.42
CA PRO A 33 -24.23 -30.17 0.44
C PRO A 33 -23.74 -30.04 -1.00
N GLU A 34 -23.13 -28.92 -1.36
CA GLU A 34 -22.70 -28.59 -2.72
C GLU A 34 -21.18 -28.27 -2.83
N TRP A 35 -20.36 -28.93 -2.03
CA TRP A 35 -18.92 -28.66 -2.02
C TRP A 35 -18.20 -29.05 -3.33
N GLU A 36 -18.65 -30.10 -4.00
CA GLU A 36 -17.93 -30.71 -5.12
C GLU A 36 -17.82 -29.77 -6.33
N PRO A 37 -18.88 -29.10 -6.81
CA PRO A 37 -18.78 -28.13 -7.90
C PRO A 37 -17.90 -26.93 -7.60
N HIS A 38 -17.71 -26.61 -6.32
CA HIS A 38 -16.93 -25.45 -5.89
C HIS A 38 -15.47 -25.77 -5.55
N LEU A 39 -15.10 -27.05 -5.49
CA LEU A 39 -13.79 -27.47 -4.99
C LEU A 39 -12.62 -26.97 -5.86
N GLU A 40 -12.76 -26.98 -7.18
CA GLU A 40 -11.73 -26.43 -8.09
C GLU A 40 -11.50 -24.95 -7.83
N LYS A 41 -12.56 -24.18 -7.63
CA LYS A 41 -12.50 -22.77 -7.27
C LYS A 41 -11.80 -22.58 -5.91
N PHE A 42 -12.17 -23.37 -4.88
CA PHE A 42 -11.53 -23.30 -3.56
C PHE A 42 -10.04 -23.55 -3.64
N ILE A 43 -9.60 -24.53 -4.44
CA ILE A 43 -8.18 -24.85 -4.62
C ILE A 43 -7.44 -23.72 -5.33
N ALA A 44 -7.99 -23.19 -6.41
CA ALA A 44 -7.39 -22.10 -7.17
C ALA A 44 -7.24 -20.84 -6.32
N GLU A 45 -8.28 -20.42 -5.58
CA GLU A 45 -8.23 -19.26 -4.66
C GLU A 45 -7.33 -19.51 -3.46
N SER A 46 -7.23 -20.76 -2.98
CA SER A 46 -6.30 -21.13 -1.91
C SER A 46 -4.86 -21.05 -2.37
N TRP A 47 -4.57 -21.45 -3.61
CA TRP A 47 -3.24 -21.30 -4.20
C TRP A 47 -2.85 -19.83 -4.35
N ASP A 48 -3.75 -18.99 -4.85
CA ASP A 48 -3.53 -17.54 -4.91
C ASP A 48 -3.27 -16.95 -3.50
N THR A 49 -4.00 -17.42 -2.50
CA THR A 49 -3.76 -17.05 -1.09
C THR A 49 -2.35 -17.44 -0.63
N VAL A 50 -1.89 -18.65 -0.92
CA VAL A 50 -0.52 -19.11 -0.61
C VAL A 50 0.50 -18.22 -1.29
N LEU A 51 0.33 -17.94 -2.58
CA LEU A 51 1.22 -17.07 -3.33
C LEU A 51 1.29 -15.66 -2.73
N ASN A 52 0.16 -15.04 -2.43
CA ASN A 52 0.07 -13.72 -1.81
C ASN A 52 0.81 -13.65 -0.47
N TYR A 53 0.64 -14.64 0.39
CA TYR A 53 1.32 -14.68 1.69
C TYR A 53 2.82 -14.99 1.54
N CYS A 54 3.20 -15.85 0.62
CA CYS A 54 4.61 -16.21 0.37
C CYS A 54 5.36 -15.18 -0.48
N SER A 55 4.70 -14.15 -1.04
CA SER A 55 5.33 -12.95 -1.58
C SER A 55 5.99 -12.08 -0.51
N ALA A 56 5.69 -12.37 0.76
CA ALA A 56 6.33 -11.71 1.88
C ALA A 56 7.87 -11.83 1.81
N PRO A 57 8.61 -10.86 2.41
CA PRO A 57 10.06 -10.82 2.31
C PRO A 57 10.74 -12.14 2.67
N ALA A 58 11.68 -12.57 1.84
CA ALA A 58 12.43 -13.80 2.05
C ALA A 58 13.25 -13.79 3.35
N ARG A 59 13.41 -14.97 3.95
CA ARG A 59 14.16 -15.17 5.19
C ARG A 59 15.13 -16.33 5.03
N VAL A 60 16.24 -16.29 5.77
CA VAL A 60 17.19 -17.40 5.78
C VAL A 60 16.65 -18.55 6.60
N THR A 61 16.59 -19.70 6.00
CA THR A 61 16.21 -20.95 6.67
C THR A 61 17.38 -21.51 7.50
N LYS A 62 17.09 -22.49 8.36
CA LYS A 62 18.10 -23.22 9.14
C LYS A 62 19.22 -23.81 8.28
N GLY A 63 18.88 -24.30 7.08
CA GLY A 63 19.84 -24.86 6.12
C GLY A 63 20.73 -23.84 5.41
N GLY A 64 20.52 -22.52 5.68
CA GLY A 64 21.28 -21.44 5.08
C GLY A 64 20.75 -21.00 3.71
N SER A 65 19.69 -21.62 3.18
CA SER A 65 19.03 -21.18 1.96
C SER A 65 18.09 -20.02 2.25
N LEU A 66 17.98 -19.10 1.29
CA LEU A 66 17.05 -17.99 1.33
C LEU A 66 15.69 -18.45 0.79
N LYS A 67 14.64 -18.35 1.60
CA LYS A 67 13.29 -18.69 1.18
C LYS A 67 12.30 -17.64 1.67
N SER A 68 11.36 -17.27 0.83
CA SER A 68 10.18 -16.56 1.29
C SER A 68 9.29 -17.55 2.03
N TYR A 69 8.92 -17.25 3.26
CA TYR A 69 8.01 -18.06 4.04
C TYR A 69 7.18 -17.24 5.01
N VAL A 70 6.04 -17.77 5.37
CA VAL A 70 5.08 -17.13 6.27
C VAL A 70 4.59 -18.13 7.31
N LYS A 71 4.08 -17.66 8.44
CA LYS A 71 3.52 -18.54 9.47
C LYS A 71 2.39 -19.39 8.91
N LEU A 72 2.49 -20.69 9.07
CA LEU A 72 1.47 -21.67 8.64
C LEU A 72 0.06 -21.27 9.14
N THR A 73 -0.05 -20.90 10.41
CA THR A 73 -1.32 -20.47 11.02
C THR A 73 -2.02 -19.34 10.23
N ASN A 74 -1.26 -18.37 9.73
CA ASN A 74 -1.84 -17.24 9.01
C ASN A 74 -2.44 -17.67 7.67
N VAL A 75 -1.71 -18.51 6.93
CA VAL A 75 -2.17 -19.04 5.63
C VAL A 75 -3.35 -19.96 5.81
N SER A 76 -3.26 -20.90 6.77
CA SER A 76 -4.33 -21.85 7.05
C SER A 76 -5.64 -21.15 7.44
N ILE A 77 -5.58 -20.16 8.36
CA ILE A 77 -6.78 -19.37 8.71
C ILE A 77 -7.35 -18.64 7.50
N GLN A 78 -6.52 -17.97 6.70
CA GLN A 78 -7.02 -17.19 5.57
C GLN A 78 -7.68 -18.04 4.50
N ILE A 79 -7.11 -19.20 4.18
CA ILE A 79 -7.74 -20.18 3.29
C ILE A 79 -9.10 -20.62 3.86
N GLY A 80 -9.14 -20.98 5.12
CA GLY A 80 -10.37 -21.39 5.79
C GLY A 80 -11.43 -20.30 5.81
N VAL A 81 -11.06 -19.05 6.12
CA VAL A 81 -11.97 -17.90 6.10
C VAL A 81 -12.57 -17.70 4.70
N ASN A 82 -11.75 -17.74 3.66
CA ASN A 82 -12.20 -17.56 2.29
C ASN A 82 -13.21 -18.63 1.86
N ILE A 83 -12.99 -19.88 2.29
CA ILE A 83 -13.91 -20.99 1.99
C ILE A 83 -15.17 -20.90 2.86
N CYS A 84 -15.06 -20.65 4.17
CA CYS A 84 -16.21 -20.52 5.08
C CYS A 84 -17.22 -19.48 4.58
N ARG A 85 -16.74 -18.35 4.07
CA ARG A 85 -17.62 -17.31 3.49
C ARG A 85 -18.44 -17.78 2.29
N GLN A 86 -17.92 -18.73 1.53
CA GLN A 86 -18.59 -19.25 0.35
C GLN A 86 -19.60 -20.35 0.68
N ILE A 87 -19.39 -21.04 1.80
CA ILE A 87 -20.25 -22.14 2.25
C ILE A 87 -21.15 -21.77 3.45
N ASP A 88 -21.25 -20.46 3.76
CA ASP A 88 -22.05 -19.92 4.87
C ASP A 88 -21.73 -20.58 6.24
N GLN A 89 -20.46 -20.86 6.50
CA GLN A 89 -19.96 -21.36 7.76
C GLN A 89 -19.36 -20.24 8.62
N ASP A 90 -19.26 -20.45 9.93
CA ASP A 90 -18.71 -19.46 10.85
C ASP A 90 -17.21 -19.23 10.59
N GLU A 91 -16.91 -18.15 9.85
CA GLU A 91 -15.55 -17.70 9.54
C GLU A 91 -14.78 -17.20 10.77
N THR A 92 -15.46 -16.95 11.88
CA THR A 92 -14.85 -16.42 13.10
C THR A 92 -14.37 -17.52 14.05
N ASP A 93 -14.76 -18.80 13.84
CA ASP A 93 -14.27 -19.94 14.62
C ASP A 93 -12.91 -20.43 14.07
N PRO A 94 -11.79 -20.19 14.82
CA PRO A 94 -10.48 -20.66 14.39
C PRO A 94 -10.36 -22.18 14.29
N ALA A 95 -11.23 -22.94 14.95
CA ALA A 95 -11.19 -24.39 14.86
C ALA A 95 -11.75 -24.91 13.54
N ILE A 96 -12.71 -24.17 12.95
CA ILE A 96 -13.27 -24.46 11.65
C ILE A 96 -12.30 -24.00 10.55
N THR A 97 -11.90 -22.75 10.58
CA THR A 97 -11.04 -22.15 9.54
C THR A 97 -9.67 -22.84 9.44
N LEU A 98 -9.03 -23.15 10.57
CA LEU A 98 -7.78 -23.92 10.59
C LEU A 98 -7.97 -25.34 10.04
N GLY A 99 -9.08 -26.00 10.38
CA GLY A 99 -9.34 -27.37 9.91
C GLY A 99 -9.45 -27.45 8.39
N ILE A 100 -10.17 -26.51 7.79
CA ILE A 100 -10.33 -26.41 6.32
C ILE A 100 -8.99 -26.00 5.66
N GLY A 101 -8.31 -24.99 6.17
CA GLY A 101 -7.03 -24.54 5.62
C GLY A 101 -5.94 -25.61 5.68
N ASP A 102 -5.84 -26.35 6.78
CA ASP A 102 -4.88 -27.45 6.94
C ASP A 102 -5.13 -28.58 5.93
N LEU A 103 -6.40 -28.89 5.61
CA LEU A 103 -6.75 -29.88 4.59
C LEU A 103 -6.21 -29.49 3.20
N ILE A 104 -6.41 -28.24 2.82
CA ILE A 104 -5.95 -27.73 1.50
C ILE A 104 -4.43 -27.70 1.45
N LEU A 105 -3.77 -27.18 2.50
CA LEU A 105 -2.30 -27.11 2.57
C LEU A 105 -1.65 -28.48 2.60
N GLU A 106 -2.30 -29.50 3.21
CA GLU A 106 -1.82 -30.88 3.17
C GLU A 106 -1.72 -31.38 1.74
N SER A 107 -2.71 -31.08 0.88
CA SER A 107 -2.67 -31.48 -0.53
C SER A 107 -1.55 -30.80 -1.29
N PHE A 108 -1.34 -29.50 -1.05
CA PHE A 108 -0.24 -28.77 -1.71
C PHE A 108 1.14 -29.29 -1.27
N LEU A 109 1.29 -29.67 0.01
CA LEU A 109 2.51 -30.28 0.52
C LEU A 109 2.79 -31.66 -0.11
N GLN A 110 1.75 -32.52 -0.20
CA GLN A 110 1.88 -33.85 -0.76
C GLN A 110 2.24 -33.85 -2.25
N ASP A 111 1.86 -32.78 -2.97
CA ASP A 111 2.19 -32.60 -4.39
C ASP A 111 3.45 -31.76 -4.60
N ASN A 112 4.23 -31.54 -3.53
CA ASN A 112 5.53 -30.82 -3.56
C ASN A 112 5.40 -29.38 -4.12
N LEU A 113 4.26 -28.74 -3.90
CA LEU A 113 4.05 -27.34 -4.28
C LEU A 113 4.54 -26.38 -3.20
N ILE A 114 4.42 -26.80 -1.95
CA ILE A 114 4.87 -26.07 -0.77
C ILE A 114 5.73 -26.92 0.14
N ASP A 115 6.52 -26.25 0.99
CA ASP A 115 7.25 -26.86 2.09
C ASP A 115 6.73 -26.31 3.42
N ILE A 116 6.60 -27.16 4.43
CA ILE A 116 6.17 -26.80 5.78
C ILE A 116 7.24 -27.24 6.77
N PHE A 117 7.90 -26.27 7.39
CA PHE A 117 9.02 -26.53 8.30
C PHE A 117 8.99 -25.64 9.53
N ARG A 118 9.84 -25.91 10.53
CA ARG A 118 9.97 -25.05 11.71
C ARG A 118 10.86 -23.84 11.41
N GLU A 119 10.42 -22.64 11.82
CA GLU A 119 11.15 -21.40 11.59
C GLU A 119 12.56 -21.41 12.20
N TYR A 120 12.73 -22.05 13.37
CA TYR A 120 14.01 -22.21 14.07
C TYR A 120 14.02 -23.49 14.94
N ASP A 121 15.18 -23.84 15.49
CA ASP A 121 15.27 -24.97 16.44
C ASP A 121 14.59 -24.64 17.76
N GLY A 122 13.68 -25.49 18.15
CA GLY A 122 12.98 -25.40 19.43
C GLY A 122 11.56 -25.95 19.39
N ARG A 123 11.11 -26.56 20.48
CA ARG A 123 9.76 -27.14 20.58
C ARG A 123 8.63 -26.10 20.45
N LYS A 124 8.94 -24.81 20.68
CA LYS A 124 7.98 -23.70 20.59
C LYS A 124 8.06 -22.94 19.28
N ALA A 125 8.98 -23.29 18.36
CA ALA A 125 9.11 -22.64 17.07
C ALA A 125 7.81 -22.81 16.24
N PRO A 126 7.26 -21.74 15.65
CA PRO A 126 6.10 -21.86 14.79
C PRO A 126 6.45 -22.62 13.51
N TYR A 127 5.46 -23.30 12.95
CA TYR A 127 5.55 -23.84 11.60
C TYR A 127 5.34 -22.70 10.58
N VAL A 128 6.05 -22.78 9.48
CA VAL A 128 6.01 -21.82 8.38
C VAL A 128 5.85 -22.54 7.05
N VAL A 129 5.28 -21.84 6.08
CA VAL A 129 5.02 -22.33 4.71
C VAL A 129 5.90 -21.55 3.75
N SER A 130 6.50 -22.23 2.78
CA SER A 130 7.16 -21.63 1.61
C SER A 130 6.72 -22.33 0.33
N VAL A 131 6.69 -21.60 -0.78
CA VAL A 131 6.46 -22.17 -2.11
C VAL A 131 7.73 -22.84 -2.60
N ILE A 132 7.63 -24.09 -3.10
CA ILE A 132 8.75 -24.83 -3.71
C ILE A 132 8.65 -24.75 -5.22
N ASN A 133 7.51 -25.17 -5.76
CA ASN A 133 7.26 -25.25 -7.17
C ASN A 133 5.97 -24.49 -7.52
N GLN A 134 6.02 -23.68 -8.56
CA GLN A 134 4.80 -23.16 -9.17
C GLN A 134 4.35 -24.17 -10.22
N PRO A 135 3.12 -24.74 -10.11
CA PRO A 135 2.60 -25.58 -11.18
C PRO A 135 2.53 -24.74 -12.46
N LEU A 136 3.28 -25.13 -13.48
CA LEU A 136 3.41 -24.39 -14.74
C LEU A 136 2.06 -24.11 -15.44
N ASN A 137 1.02 -24.87 -15.11
CA ASN A 137 -0.27 -24.84 -15.78
C ASN A 137 -1.46 -24.41 -14.92
N ILE A 138 -1.26 -23.93 -13.69
CA ILE A 138 -2.36 -23.28 -12.96
C ILE A 138 -2.53 -21.88 -13.54
N GLN A 139 -3.67 -21.64 -14.16
CA GLN A 139 -4.03 -20.29 -14.59
C GLN A 139 -4.13 -19.38 -13.36
N PRO A 140 -3.62 -18.14 -13.43
CA PRO A 140 -3.72 -17.22 -12.33
C PRO A 140 -5.19 -16.94 -12.01
N VAL A 141 -5.51 -16.93 -10.73
CA VAL A 141 -6.84 -16.51 -10.27
C VAL A 141 -6.96 -15.01 -10.43
N LEU A 142 -7.92 -14.57 -11.20
CA LEU A 142 -8.26 -13.16 -11.39
C LEU A 142 -9.40 -12.80 -10.42
N LYS A 143 -9.11 -12.85 -9.11
CA LYS A 143 -10.07 -12.51 -8.08
C LYS A 143 -10.39 -11.01 -8.14
N GLY A 144 -11.64 -10.66 -8.43
CA GLY A 144 -12.04 -9.25 -8.51
C GLY A 144 -11.80 -8.59 -9.87
N THR A 145 -11.26 -9.31 -10.88
CA THR A 145 -11.22 -8.86 -12.28
C THR A 145 -12.38 -9.48 -13.05
N ILE A 146 -13.15 -8.67 -13.76
CA ILE A 146 -14.40 -9.03 -14.42
C ILE A 146 -14.37 -8.53 -15.85
N PHE A 147 -14.86 -9.35 -16.79
CA PHE A 147 -14.89 -9.02 -18.22
C PHE A 147 -16.28 -8.55 -18.70
N ASP A 148 -17.33 -8.84 -17.94
CA ASP A 148 -18.66 -8.33 -18.21
C ASP A 148 -18.93 -7.05 -17.43
N LYS A 149 -19.55 -6.06 -18.07
CA LYS A 149 -19.89 -4.79 -17.41
C LYS A 149 -20.84 -5.04 -16.24
N PRO A 150 -20.49 -4.63 -15.01
CA PRO A 150 -21.35 -4.81 -13.86
C PRO A 150 -22.69 -4.07 -14.03
N ASN A 151 -23.77 -4.67 -13.53
CA ASN A 151 -25.05 -3.99 -13.47
C ASN A 151 -24.99 -2.83 -12.46
N PRO A 152 -25.28 -1.58 -12.83
CA PRO A 152 -25.13 -0.42 -11.94
C PRO A 152 -26.09 -0.43 -10.75
N ILE A 153 -27.23 -1.11 -10.85
CA ILE A 153 -28.26 -1.10 -9.79
C ILE A 153 -28.06 -2.23 -8.78
N THR A 154 -27.81 -3.44 -9.27
CA THR A 154 -27.68 -4.63 -8.39
C THR A 154 -26.22 -4.97 -8.11
N GLY A 155 -25.33 -4.43 -8.92
CA GLY A 155 -23.94 -4.81 -8.90
C GLY A 155 -23.71 -6.29 -9.22
N LEU A 156 -24.74 -7.05 -9.52
CA LEU A 156 -24.66 -8.49 -9.76
C LEU A 156 -24.26 -8.75 -11.21
N ILE A 157 -23.23 -9.55 -11.38
CA ILE A 157 -22.99 -10.26 -12.63
C ILE A 157 -23.63 -11.63 -12.46
N SER A 158 -24.36 -12.07 -13.45
CA SER A 158 -25.00 -13.38 -13.43
C SER A 158 -23.96 -14.46 -13.10
N GLY A 159 -24.12 -15.14 -11.96
CA GLY A 159 -23.30 -16.28 -11.57
C GLY A 159 -22.00 -15.99 -10.80
N VAL A 160 -21.65 -14.73 -10.51
CA VAL A 160 -20.44 -14.39 -9.77
C VAL A 160 -20.76 -13.88 -8.37
N THR A 161 -20.13 -14.48 -7.35
CA THR A 161 -20.20 -13.98 -5.96
C THR A 161 -19.35 -12.73 -5.84
N ARG A 162 -19.96 -11.58 -5.57
CA ARG A 162 -19.26 -10.32 -5.43
C ARG A 162 -18.58 -10.17 -4.07
N GLU A 163 -17.44 -9.46 -4.09
CA GLU A 163 -16.84 -8.98 -2.84
C GLU A 163 -17.84 -8.09 -2.09
N PRO A 164 -17.90 -8.19 -0.75
CA PRO A 164 -18.77 -7.32 0.04
C PRO A 164 -18.35 -5.86 -0.10
N TYR A 165 -19.29 -4.92 -0.13
CA TYR A 165 -18.99 -3.49 -0.16
C TYR A 165 -18.17 -3.05 1.03
N ILE A 166 -18.53 -3.54 2.22
CA ILE A 166 -17.77 -3.34 3.45
C ILE A 166 -17.35 -4.72 3.96
N LYS A 167 -16.05 -4.91 4.16
CA LYS A 167 -15.52 -6.19 4.68
C LYS A 167 -16.19 -6.55 6.01
N GLY A 168 -16.76 -7.76 6.07
CA GLY A 168 -17.50 -8.25 7.24
C GLY A 168 -18.97 -7.80 7.35
N TRP A 169 -19.53 -7.14 6.33
CA TRP A 169 -20.94 -6.76 6.29
C TRP A 169 -21.71 -7.52 5.22
N ASN A 170 -23.01 -7.76 5.48
CA ASN A 170 -23.90 -8.34 4.50
C ASN A 170 -24.34 -7.28 3.47
N ASN A 171 -24.18 -7.57 2.17
CA ASN A 171 -24.53 -6.64 1.10
C ASN A 171 -26.01 -6.26 1.10
N ARG A 172 -26.94 -7.16 1.50
CA ARG A 172 -28.36 -6.83 1.61
C ARG A 172 -28.61 -5.67 2.58
N LYS A 173 -27.94 -5.67 3.73
CA LYS A 173 -28.08 -4.59 4.71
C LYS A 173 -27.55 -3.27 4.14
N ILE A 174 -26.43 -3.33 3.40
CA ILE A 174 -25.83 -2.15 2.78
C ILE A 174 -26.77 -1.53 1.76
N PHE A 175 -27.34 -2.34 0.88
CA PHE A 175 -28.29 -1.85 -0.13
C PHE A 175 -29.54 -1.22 0.47
N ASN A 176 -30.07 -1.77 1.56
CA ASN A 176 -31.28 -1.24 2.16
C ASN A 176 -31.05 0.10 2.89
N GLU A 177 -29.87 0.31 3.49
CA GLU A 177 -29.62 1.43 4.40
C GLU A 177 -28.75 2.54 3.78
N TYR A 178 -27.91 2.25 2.77
CA TYR A 178 -26.82 3.14 2.34
C TYR A 178 -26.72 3.34 0.82
N LEU A 179 -27.65 2.84 0.01
CA LEU A 179 -27.55 2.87 -1.45
C LEU A 179 -27.41 4.30 -2.02
N ASP A 180 -28.05 5.27 -1.37
CA ASP A 180 -28.04 6.68 -1.75
C ASP A 180 -26.79 7.45 -1.27
N LYS A 181 -25.92 6.82 -0.49
CA LYS A 181 -24.76 7.50 0.11
C LYS A 181 -23.58 7.61 -0.85
N PRO A 182 -22.84 8.76 -0.82
CA PRO A 182 -21.71 8.97 -1.73
C PRO A 182 -20.66 7.87 -1.69
N PHE A 183 -20.39 7.24 -0.55
CA PHE A 183 -19.38 6.17 -0.51
C PHE A 183 -19.77 4.92 -1.31
N ILE A 184 -21.06 4.57 -1.39
CA ILE A 184 -21.55 3.47 -2.24
C ILE A 184 -21.48 3.88 -3.71
N GLN A 185 -21.93 5.09 -4.04
CA GLN A 185 -21.89 5.61 -5.41
C GLN A 185 -20.45 5.67 -5.93
N ALA A 186 -19.51 6.11 -5.09
CA ALA A 186 -18.08 6.12 -5.45
C ALA A 186 -17.55 4.72 -5.75
N MET A 187 -17.92 3.73 -4.93
CA MET A 187 -17.52 2.34 -5.18
C MET A 187 -18.11 1.79 -6.48
N GLU A 188 -19.38 2.10 -6.77
CA GLU A 188 -20.01 1.70 -8.03
C GLU A 188 -19.33 2.36 -9.23
N ASN A 189 -18.98 3.65 -9.13
CA ASN A 189 -18.27 4.34 -10.20
C ASN A 189 -16.91 3.66 -10.49
N LEU A 190 -16.15 3.30 -9.44
CA LEU A 190 -14.89 2.58 -9.61
C LEU A 190 -15.07 1.16 -10.18
N ARG A 191 -16.12 0.44 -9.76
CA ARG A 191 -16.43 -0.90 -10.29
C ARG A 191 -16.87 -0.89 -11.75
N GLN A 192 -17.47 0.21 -12.21
CA GLN A 192 -17.92 0.39 -13.58
C GLN A 192 -16.86 1.00 -14.50
N GLN A 193 -15.68 1.36 -13.96
CA GLN A 193 -14.58 1.90 -14.74
C GLN A 193 -14.01 0.84 -15.67
N PRO A 194 -14.11 1.00 -17.00
CA PRO A 194 -13.53 0.06 -17.95
C PRO A 194 -12.03 0.32 -18.12
N TRP A 195 -11.25 -0.72 -18.01
CA TRP A 195 -9.79 -0.71 -18.15
C TRP A 195 -9.33 -1.53 -19.36
N GLU A 196 -8.12 -1.20 -19.83
CA GLU A 196 -7.39 -1.91 -20.87
C GLU A 196 -5.95 -2.17 -20.40
N ILE A 197 -5.35 -3.29 -20.82
CA ILE A 197 -3.92 -3.54 -20.60
C ILE A 197 -3.08 -2.79 -21.64
N ASN A 198 -2.09 -2.04 -21.18
CA ASN A 198 -1.06 -1.43 -22.03
C ASN A 198 -0.15 -2.52 -22.63
N LYS A 199 -0.54 -3.03 -23.81
CA LYS A 199 0.17 -4.13 -24.47
C LYS A 199 1.60 -3.74 -24.86
N SER A 200 1.83 -2.49 -25.25
CA SER A 200 3.17 -2.00 -25.62
C SER A 200 4.13 -2.07 -24.43
N VAL A 201 3.66 -1.63 -23.25
CA VAL A 201 4.44 -1.72 -22.00
C VAL A 201 4.62 -3.16 -21.55
N LEU A 202 3.57 -4.00 -21.64
CA LEU A 202 3.64 -5.41 -21.28
C LEU A 202 4.69 -6.17 -22.09
N GLU A 203 4.73 -5.97 -23.40
CA GLU A 203 5.75 -6.55 -24.29
C GLU A 203 7.15 -6.06 -23.94
N ALA A 204 7.31 -4.76 -23.68
CA ALA A 204 8.58 -4.18 -23.27
C ALA A 204 9.10 -4.80 -21.96
N LEU A 205 8.24 -4.97 -20.97
CA LEU A 205 8.59 -5.59 -19.69
C LEU A 205 9.01 -7.05 -19.86
N LYS A 206 8.32 -7.81 -20.70
CA LYS A 206 8.69 -9.21 -21.02
C LYS A 206 10.05 -9.29 -21.69
N LYS A 207 10.33 -8.39 -22.63
CA LYS A 207 11.60 -8.32 -23.34
C LYS A 207 12.76 -7.92 -22.43
N ASN A 208 12.53 -6.93 -21.55
CA ASN A 208 13.55 -6.34 -20.69
C ASN A 208 13.48 -6.87 -19.25
N ARG A 209 12.93 -8.07 -19.03
CA ARG A 209 12.74 -8.68 -17.70
C ARG A 209 14.00 -8.61 -16.85
N HIS A 210 15.14 -8.95 -17.43
CA HIS A 210 16.41 -8.98 -16.73
C HIS A 210 16.80 -7.62 -16.14
N GLU A 211 16.62 -6.53 -16.87
CA GLU A 211 16.94 -5.16 -16.42
C GLU A 211 16.05 -4.73 -15.24
N PHE A 212 14.79 -5.15 -15.28
CA PHE A 212 13.81 -4.76 -14.24
C PHE A 212 14.03 -5.51 -12.91
N VAL A 213 14.44 -6.78 -12.97
CA VAL A 213 14.51 -7.65 -11.78
C VAL A 213 15.91 -7.79 -11.20
N THR A 214 16.96 -7.32 -11.89
CA THR A 214 18.32 -7.32 -11.35
C THR A 214 18.47 -6.23 -10.30
N ASP A 215 18.84 -6.62 -9.09
CA ASP A 215 19.18 -5.67 -8.02
C ASP A 215 20.64 -5.89 -7.60
N THR A 216 21.37 -4.82 -7.34
CA THR A 216 22.79 -4.88 -6.96
C THR A 216 22.94 -4.45 -5.51
N ILE A 217 23.59 -5.28 -4.70
CA ILE A 217 23.91 -4.96 -3.30
C ILE A 217 25.41 -5.00 -3.07
N ASP A 218 25.89 -4.08 -2.24
CA ASP A 218 27.27 -4.11 -1.76
C ASP A 218 27.40 -5.16 -0.66
N VAL A 219 28.31 -6.09 -0.84
CA VAL A 219 28.66 -7.14 0.12
C VAL A 219 30.14 -7.08 0.45
N VAL A 220 30.50 -7.48 1.65
CA VAL A 220 31.89 -7.56 2.11
C VAL A 220 32.30 -9.01 2.19
N ASP A 221 33.42 -9.37 1.62
CA ASP A 221 34.00 -10.70 1.74
C ASP A 221 34.71 -10.90 3.09
N ARG A 222 35.31 -12.10 3.27
CA ARG A 222 36.05 -12.43 4.51
C ARG A 222 37.32 -11.60 4.71
N SER A 223 37.85 -10.97 3.65
CA SER A 223 39.05 -10.11 3.69
C SER A 223 38.69 -8.68 4.07
N GLY A 224 37.39 -8.32 4.08
CA GLY A 224 36.92 -6.95 4.28
C GLY A 224 36.79 -6.16 2.98
N GLU A 225 36.99 -6.79 1.83
CA GLU A 225 36.83 -6.13 0.54
C GLU A 225 35.36 -6.04 0.14
N VAL A 226 34.94 -4.83 -0.30
CA VAL A 226 33.57 -4.55 -0.74
C VAL A 226 33.46 -4.88 -2.22
N PHE A 227 32.50 -5.72 -2.56
CA PHE A 227 32.17 -6.00 -3.96
C PHE A 227 30.67 -5.89 -4.23
N LYS A 228 30.32 -5.55 -5.46
CA LYS A 228 28.93 -5.47 -5.90
C LYS A 228 28.45 -6.86 -6.27
N TYR A 229 27.40 -7.31 -5.57
CA TYR A 229 26.72 -8.56 -5.87
C TYR A 229 25.40 -8.28 -6.60
N ASN A 230 25.31 -8.80 -7.82
CA ASN A 230 24.05 -8.75 -8.58
C ASN A 230 23.17 -9.91 -8.15
N ILE A 231 22.00 -9.61 -7.63
CA ILE A 231 20.97 -10.61 -7.34
C ILE A 231 20.34 -10.97 -8.68
N HIS A 232 20.86 -12.03 -9.30
CA HIS A 232 20.31 -12.59 -10.52
C HIS A 232 19.26 -13.62 -10.17
N TRP A 233 18.16 -13.55 -10.86
CA TRP A 233 17.02 -14.42 -10.68
C TRP A 233 17.18 -15.81 -11.26
N GLU A 234 17.97 -15.96 -12.31
CA GLU A 234 18.15 -17.22 -13.02
C GLU A 234 19.16 -18.15 -12.36
N ASP A 235 19.96 -17.64 -11.44
CA ASP A 235 20.85 -18.45 -10.65
C ASP A 235 20.06 -19.11 -9.51
N ASP A 236 19.77 -20.41 -9.63
CA ASP A 236 19.33 -21.27 -8.52
C ASP A 236 20.31 -21.27 -7.32
N GLN A 237 21.40 -20.53 -7.45
CA GLN A 237 22.43 -20.30 -6.45
C GLN A 237 22.20 -18.99 -5.71
N LEU A 238 21.11 -18.94 -4.95
CA LEU A 238 21.04 -17.94 -3.87
C LEU A 238 22.29 -18.09 -3.00
N PRO A 239 22.99 -16.97 -2.71
CA PRO A 239 24.26 -17.03 -1.99
C PRO A 239 24.10 -17.79 -0.68
N THR A 240 25.01 -18.72 -0.46
CA THR A 240 25.04 -19.50 0.77
C THR A 240 25.47 -18.61 1.94
N LYS A 241 25.14 -19.03 3.16
CA LYS A 241 25.51 -18.35 4.43
C LYS A 241 27.01 -17.97 4.54
N LYS A 242 27.87 -18.58 3.70
CA LYS A 242 29.32 -18.35 3.67
C LYS A 242 29.73 -17.18 2.75
N GLN A 243 28.86 -16.71 1.87
CA GLN A 243 29.17 -15.75 0.81
C GLN A 243 28.75 -14.31 1.13
N PHE A 244 27.92 -14.09 2.17
CA PHE A 244 27.46 -12.77 2.53
C PHE A 244 27.98 -12.29 3.88
N TRP A 245 28.55 -11.10 3.89
CA TRP A 245 28.90 -10.33 5.07
C TRP A 245 28.30 -8.94 4.95
N HIS A 246 27.92 -8.34 6.07
CA HIS A 246 27.57 -6.93 6.08
C HIS A 246 28.79 -6.08 5.72
N THR A 247 28.56 -4.90 5.14
CA THR A 247 29.62 -3.92 4.83
C THR A 247 30.34 -3.41 6.09
N ASP A 248 29.79 -3.64 7.27
CA ASP A 248 30.41 -3.34 8.58
C ASP A 248 31.24 -4.49 9.17
N GLY A 249 31.46 -5.57 8.40
CA GLY A 249 32.23 -6.73 8.84
C GLY A 249 31.51 -7.65 9.84
N THR A 250 30.24 -7.37 10.18
CA THR A 250 29.47 -8.24 11.08
C THR A 250 28.93 -9.47 10.36
N LYS A 251 28.75 -10.57 11.10
CA LYS A 251 28.26 -11.84 10.51
C LYS A 251 26.96 -11.62 9.81
N PHE A 252 26.98 -11.82 8.52
CA PHE A 252 25.85 -11.81 7.63
C PHE A 252 24.74 -12.76 8.11
N LEU A 253 23.51 -12.29 8.03
CA LEU A 253 22.30 -13.11 8.16
C LEU A 253 21.99 -13.66 9.56
N ARG A 254 22.12 -12.87 10.58
CA ARG A 254 21.45 -13.27 11.81
C ARG A 254 19.92 -13.19 11.70
N LYS A 255 19.38 -12.24 10.96
CA LYS A 255 17.92 -12.10 10.67
C LYS A 255 17.73 -11.12 9.53
N LYS A 256 17.25 -11.56 8.37
CA LYS A 256 16.63 -10.71 7.34
C LYS A 256 17.46 -9.52 6.86
N ASP A 257 18.27 -9.67 5.82
CA ASP A 257 18.74 -8.48 5.10
C ASP A 257 17.58 -7.89 4.30
N PRO A 258 17.11 -6.66 4.62
CA PRO A 258 15.97 -6.04 3.95
C PRO A 258 16.18 -5.83 2.46
N ARG A 259 17.44 -5.71 2.00
CA ARG A 259 17.79 -5.51 0.58
C ARG A 259 17.48 -6.74 -0.23
N ILE A 260 17.94 -7.92 0.23
CA ILE A 260 17.67 -9.20 -0.41
C ILE A 260 16.17 -9.51 -0.39
N GLN A 261 15.50 -9.21 0.75
CA GLN A 261 14.07 -9.40 0.86
C GLN A 261 13.30 -8.56 -0.16
N ARG A 262 13.71 -7.29 -0.33
CA ARG A 262 13.11 -6.37 -1.32
C ARG A 262 13.31 -6.90 -2.74
N ALA A 263 14.51 -7.32 -3.10
CA ALA A 263 14.81 -7.87 -4.43
C ALA A 263 13.95 -9.09 -4.76
N LEU A 264 13.88 -10.07 -3.85
CA LEU A 264 13.07 -11.27 -4.04
C LEU A 264 11.56 -10.97 -4.10
N SER A 265 11.09 -9.99 -3.32
CA SER A 265 9.68 -9.57 -3.38
C SER A 265 9.34 -8.92 -4.71
N LYS A 266 10.20 -8.03 -5.22
CA LYS A 266 10.04 -7.39 -6.53
C LYS A 266 9.88 -8.42 -7.65
N LEU A 267 10.69 -9.38 -7.62
CA LEU A 267 10.80 -10.44 -8.60
C LEU A 267 9.58 -11.37 -8.59
N PHE A 268 9.16 -11.83 -7.40
CA PHE A 268 7.94 -12.59 -7.27
C PHE A 268 6.73 -11.77 -7.75
N GLU A 269 6.67 -10.50 -7.36
CA GLU A 269 5.65 -9.56 -7.83
C GLU A 269 5.66 -9.42 -9.34
N PHE A 270 6.84 -9.26 -9.96
CA PHE A 270 7.00 -9.16 -11.40
C PHE A 270 6.34 -10.35 -12.12
N ASP A 271 6.70 -11.58 -11.72
CA ASP A 271 6.17 -12.79 -12.36
C ASP A 271 4.64 -12.91 -12.19
N GLN A 272 4.11 -12.54 -11.01
CA GLN A 272 2.66 -12.57 -10.79
C GLN A 272 1.93 -11.51 -11.62
N VAL A 273 2.44 -10.27 -11.65
CA VAL A 273 1.85 -9.18 -12.43
C VAL A 273 1.85 -9.51 -13.92
N ILE A 274 2.99 -9.93 -14.48
CA ILE A 274 3.09 -10.26 -15.91
C ILE A 274 2.15 -11.41 -16.27
N LYS A 275 2.13 -12.48 -15.47
CA LYS A 275 1.24 -13.63 -15.74
C LYS A 275 -0.23 -13.24 -15.72
N LYS A 276 -0.67 -12.42 -14.75
CA LYS A 276 -2.04 -11.93 -14.66
C LYS A 276 -2.37 -10.96 -15.81
N ALA A 277 -1.47 -10.04 -16.12
CA ALA A 277 -1.63 -9.10 -17.23
C ALA A 277 -1.76 -9.82 -18.58
N ASP A 278 -0.93 -10.84 -18.85
CA ASP A 278 -1.06 -11.69 -20.05
C ASP A 278 -2.42 -12.39 -20.11
N THR A 279 -2.88 -12.92 -18.98
CA THR A 279 -4.18 -13.59 -18.91
C THR A 279 -5.32 -12.61 -19.19
N ILE A 280 -5.28 -11.42 -18.58
CA ILE A 280 -6.30 -10.37 -18.83
C ILE A 280 -6.26 -9.92 -20.30
N ALA A 281 -5.07 -9.69 -20.85
CA ALA A 281 -4.90 -9.28 -22.24
C ALA A 281 -5.40 -10.32 -23.23
N ALA A 282 -5.33 -11.62 -22.88
CA ALA A 282 -5.82 -12.72 -23.72
C ALA A 282 -7.35 -12.82 -23.73
N TYR A 283 -8.04 -12.43 -22.66
CA TYR A 283 -9.51 -12.36 -22.62
C TYR A 283 -10.09 -11.23 -23.48
N GLY A 284 -9.28 -10.20 -23.75
CA GLY A 284 -9.70 -9.03 -24.52
C GLY A 284 -10.15 -7.85 -23.65
N LEU A 285 -10.84 -6.91 -24.27
CA LEU A 285 -11.21 -5.63 -23.69
C LEU A 285 -12.73 -5.41 -23.72
N PRO A 286 -13.27 -4.60 -22.79
CA PRO A 286 -12.66 -4.06 -21.56
C PRO A 286 -12.69 -5.05 -20.40
N PHE A 287 -11.95 -4.74 -19.33
CA PHE A 287 -12.10 -5.43 -18.05
C PHE A 287 -12.43 -4.43 -16.93
N TYR A 288 -13.00 -4.93 -15.85
CA TYR A 288 -13.46 -4.16 -14.70
C TYR A 288 -12.87 -4.75 -13.42
N GLN A 289 -12.76 -3.93 -12.37
CA GLN A 289 -12.24 -4.39 -11.09
C GLN A 289 -13.23 -4.20 -9.96
N GLU A 290 -13.38 -5.23 -9.13
CA GLU A 290 -14.13 -5.13 -7.90
C GLU A 290 -13.36 -4.39 -6.81
N VAL A 291 -14.09 -3.62 -6.02
CA VAL A 291 -13.57 -2.90 -4.87
C VAL A 291 -14.41 -3.17 -3.63
N SER A 292 -13.77 -3.08 -2.46
CA SER A 292 -14.42 -3.18 -1.16
C SER A 292 -13.84 -2.15 -0.19
N CYS A 293 -14.62 -1.72 0.83
CA CYS A 293 -14.14 -0.85 1.89
C CYS A 293 -13.68 -1.65 3.11
N ASP A 294 -12.69 -1.12 3.82
CA ASP A 294 -12.44 -1.52 5.20
C ASP A 294 -13.42 -0.81 6.17
N TYR A 295 -13.29 -1.10 7.47
CA TYR A 295 -14.15 -0.52 8.50
C TYR A 295 -14.02 1.00 8.69
N ARG A 296 -13.04 1.66 8.03
CA ARG A 296 -12.81 3.10 8.01
C ARG A 296 -13.41 3.78 6.79
N GLY A 297 -13.82 2.99 5.79
CA GLY A 297 -14.31 3.47 4.50
C GLY A 297 -13.23 3.57 3.42
N ARG A 298 -11.97 3.23 3.70
CA ARG A 298 -10.94 3.18 2.65
C ARG A 298 -11.22 2.07 1.68
N ILE A 299 -11.19 2.41 0.38
CA ILE A 299 -11.47 1.50 -0.72
C ILE A 299 -10.20 0.75 -1.12
N TYR A 300 -10.33 -0.55 -1.35
CA TYR A 300 -9.29 -1.45 -1.81
C TYR A 300 -9.81 -2.28 -2.97
N TYR A 301 -8.97 -2.48 -3.98
CA TYR A 301 -9.26 -3.42 -5.04
C TYR A 301 -9.19 -4.86 -4.53
N ALA A 302 -10.03 -5.73 -5.08
CA ALA A 302 -10.11 -7.13 -4.65
C ALA A 302 -9.05 -8.02 -5.33
N GLU A 303 -8.53 -7.59 -6.48
CA GLU A 303 -7.47 -8.29 -7.20
C GLU A 303 -6.15 -8.21 -6.43
N SER A 304 -5.30 -9.23 -6.62
CA SER A 304 -3.96 -9.29 -6.04
C SER A 304 -2.92 -9.10 -7.15
N PHE A 305 -1.86 -8.36 -6.88
CA PHE A 305 -0.76 -8.03 -7.78
C PHE A 305 -1.14 -7.16 -8.97
N MET A 306 -2.15 -7.56 -9.78
CA MET A 306 -2.63 -6.78 -10.92
C MET A 306 -3.83 -5.95 -10.51
N GLU A 307 -3.58 -4.92 -9.69
CA GLU A 307 -4.57 -3.97 -9.21
C GLU A 307 -4.11 -2.53 -9.44
N PHE A 308 -5.06 -1.60 -9.63
CA PHE A 308 -4.71 -0.19 -9.86
C PHE A 308 -4.05 0.48 -8.65
N GLN A 309 -4.27 -0.04 -7.43
CA GLN A 309 -3.57 0.39 -6.21
C GLN A 309 -2.19 -0.25 -6.02
N GLY A 310 -1.77 -1.13 -6.93
CA GLY A 310 -0.51 -1.84 -6.87
C GLY A 310 0.73 -0.96 -7.04
N SER A 311 1.87 -1.62 -7.20
CA SER A 311 3.14 -0.95 -7.45
C SER A 311 3.17 -0.23 -8.81
N ASP A 312 4.26 0.49 -9.07
CA ASP A 312 4.53 1.09 -10.38
C ASP A 312 4.43 0.07 -11.53
N LEU A 313 4.90 -1.16 -11.29
CA LEU A 313 4.81 -2.26 -12.25
C LEU A 313 3.37 -2.55 -12.68
N ALA A 314 2.45 -2.64 -11.73
CA ALA A 314 1.05 -2.87 -12.03
C ALA A 314 0.41 -1.63 -12.67
N ARG A 315 0.60 -0.45 -12.06
CA ARG A 315 -0.05 0.80 -12.54
C ARG A 315 0.33 1.20 -13.96
N GLY A 316 1.60 1.04 -14.35
CA GLY A 316 2.04 1.36 -15.72
C GLY A 316 1.45 0.45 -16.80
N LEU A 317 0.78 -0.65 -16.41
CA LEU A 317 0.07 -1.54 -17.33
C LEU A 317 -1.40 -1.17 -17.55
N TYR A 318 -1.95 -0.17 -16.84
CA TYR A 318 -3.34 0.24 -16.98
C TYR A 318 -3.51 1.37 -17.99
N LEU A 319 -4.50 1.22 -18.85
CA LEU A 319 -5.06 2.30 -19.67
C LEU A 319 -6.56 2.40 -19.44
N PHE A 320 -7.12 3.59 -19.48
CA PHE A 320 -8.56 3.75 -19.65
C PHE A 320 -8.99 3.18 -21.00
N ASN A 321 -10.02 2.33 -21.02
CA ASN A 321 -10.53 1.77 -22.27
C ASN A 321 -11.19 2.85 -23.17
N THR A 322 -11.85 3.84 -22.57
CA THR A 322 -12.32 5.02 -23.28
C THR A 322 -11.15 5.97 -23.49
N LYS A 323 -10.80 6.26 -24.74
CA LYS A 323 -9.67 7.13 -25.07
C LYS A 323 -10.15 8.51 -25.47
N LYS A 324 -9.32 9.53 -25.26
CA LYS A 324 -9.59 10.93 -25.62
C LYS A 324 -8.47 11.47 -26.51
N GLU A 325 -8.83 12.29 -27.51
CA GLU A 325 -7.85 13.03 -28.30
C GLU A 325 -7.08 13.99 -27.38
N LEU A 326 -5.75 13.97 -27.46
CA LEU A 326 -4.88 14.75 -26.57
C LEU A 326 -4.87 16.22 -27.05
N ASN A 327 -5.29 17.14 -26.19
CA ASN A 327 -5.22 18.59 -26.41
C ASN A 327 -3.98 19.20 -25.73
N ASP A 328 -3.77 20.53 -25.91
CA ASP A 328 -2.60 21.22 -25.36
C ASP A 328 -2.52 21.14 -23.82
N ASP A 329 -3.64 21.29 -23.11
CA ASP A 329 -3.69 21.13 -21.65
C ASP A 329 -3.33 19.69 -21.25
N GLY A 330 -3.83 18.70 -21.98
CA GLY A 330 -3.51 17.30 -21.76
C GLY A 330 -2.03 16.99 -22.04
N LEU A 331 -1.46 17.54 -23.11
CA LEU A 331 -0.04 17.39 -23.41
C LEU A 331 0.83 17.99 -22.30
N TYR A 332 0.46 19.15 -21.77
CA TYR A 332 1.13 19.78 -20.64
C TYR A 332 1.16 18.87 -19.40
N TRP A 333 0.02 18.27 -19.04
CA TRP A 333 -0.06 17.36 -17.91
C TRP A 333 0.66 16.03 -18.14
N LEU A 334 0.66 15.52 -19.38
CA LEU A 334 1.45 14.36 -19.75
C LEU A 334 2.96 14.64 -19.56
N TYR A 335 3.43 15.84 -19.95
CA TYR A 335 4.82 16.23 -19.76
C TYR A 335 5.19 16.34 -18.28
N ILE A 336 4.34 16.95 -17.44
CA ILE A 336 4.53 17.02 -15.99
C ILE A 336 4.64 15.62 -15.39
N HIS A 337 3.74 14.72 -15.78
CA HIS A 337 3.73 13.34 -15.27
C HIS A 337 4.98 12.59 -15.69
N THR A 338 5.43 12.74 -16.93
CA THR A 338 6.65 12.13 -17.45
C THR A 338 7.87 12.53 -16.61
N ALA A 339 8.05 13.83 -16.40
CA ALA A 339 9.12 14.38 -15.57
C ALA A 339 9.08 13.86 -14.12
N THR A 340 7.86 13.80 -13.55
CA THR A 340 7.65 13.27 -12.18
C THR A 340 7.93 11.77 -12.08
N CYS A 341 7.67 11.00 -13.13
CA CYS A 341 7.98 9.56 -13.15
C CYS A 341 9.48 9.28 -13.22
N PHE A 342 10.24 10.09 -13.95
CA PHE A 342 11.71 9.97 -13.97
C PHE A 342 12.32 10.50 -12.69
N ASN A 343 11.92 11.68 -12.27
CA ASN A 343 12.27 12.36 -11.02
C ASN A 343 13.79 12.56 -10.80
N GLN A 344 14.46 13.13 -11.81
CA GLN A 344 15.87 13.52 -11.70
C GLN A 344 16.09 14.51 -10.55
N SER A 345 17.23 14.41 -9.89
CA SER A 345 17.67 15.38 -8.87
C SER A 345 18.82 16.22 -9.40
N PHE A 346 18.83 17.52 -9.07
CA PHE A 346 19.84 18.48 -9.47
C PHE A 346 20.55 19.08 -8.25
N THR A 347 21.87 19.17 -8.30
CA THR A 347 22.71 19.90 -7.36
C THR A 347 22.75 21.38 -7.69
N LEU A 348 23.26 22.22 -6.75
CA LEU A 348 23.48 23.66 -7.00
C LEU A 348 24.35 23.92 -8.22
N GLU A 349 25.38 23.09 -8.47
CA GLU A 349 26.25 23.27 -9.62
C GLU A 349 25.56 22.92 -10.94
N GLU A 350 24.79 21.83 -10.97
CA GLU A 350 24.00 21.45 -12.14
C GLU A 350 22.94 22.50 -12.48
N LEU A 351 22.28 23.08 -11.46
CA LEU A 351 21.26 24.12 -11.67
C LEU A 351 21.81 25.38 -12.35
N LYS A 352 23.08 25.73 -12.15
CA LYS A 352 23.71 26.87 -12.84
C LYS A 352 23.79 26.71 -14.34
N GLY A 353 23.80 25.46 -14.83
CA GLY A 353 23.87 25.14 -16.25
C GLY A 353 22.51 24.96 -16.94
N LEU A 354 21.39 24.97 -16.18
CA LEU A 354 20.07 24.74 -16.74
C LEU A 354 19.53 26.00 -17.42
N THR A 355 19.07 25.83 -18.65
CA THR A 355 18.50 26.94 -19.48
C THR A 355 16.98 26.86 -19.61
N TRP A 356 16.39 25.79 -19.14
CA TRP A 356 14.96 25.50 -19.28
C TRP A 356 14.13 25.81 -18.02
N THR A 357 14.77 26.13 -16.89
CA THR A 357 14.07 26.53 -15.66
C THR A 357 13.64 27.97 -15.70
N THR A 358 12.44 28.24 -15.21
CA THR A 358 11.87 29.60 -15.06
C THR A 358 11.95 30.11 -13.63
N THR A 359 12.17 29.23 -12.68
CA THR A 359 12.23 29.53 -11.24
C THR A 359 13.69 29.56 -10.76
N ASP A 360 14.04 30.53 -9.90
CA ASP A 360 15.37 30.62 -9.28
C ASP A 360 15.52 29.60 -8.15
N TYR A 361 15.86 28.38 -8.52
CA TYR A 361 16.11 27.29 -7.57
C TYR A 361 17.41 27.45 -6.79
N ILE A 362 18.37 28.22 -7.30
CA ILE A 362 19.64 28.46 -6.60
C ILE A 362 19.39 29.28 -5.36
N SER A 363 18.65 30.39 -5.47
CA SER A 363 18.24 31.19 -4.31
C SER A 363 17.35 30.40 -3.36
N TYR A 364 16.43 29.58 -3.88
CA TYR A 364 15.58 28.72 -3.06
C TYR A 364 16.40 27.70 -2.25
N LEU A 365 17.33 26.96 -2.88
CA LEU A 365 18.14 25.96 -2.19
C LEU A 365 19.04 26.59 -1.13
N ASN A 366 19.63 27.76 -1.44
CA ASN A 366 20.44 28.50 -0.47
C ASN A 366 19.60 28.97 0.73
N ALA A 367 18.42 29.52 0.51
CA ALA A 367 17.51 29.98 1.57
C ALA A 367 17.01 28.81 2.44
N GLU A 368 16.76 27.67 1.80
CA GLU A 368 16.29 26.45 2.47
C GLU A 368 17.43 25.54 2.98
N GLN A 369 18.70 25.92 2.75
CA GLN A 369 19.89 25.12 3.13
C GLN A 369 19.81 23.67 2.59
N LEU A 370 19.45 23.53 1.32
CA LEU A 370 19.32 22.26 0.64
C LEU A 370 20.47 22.03 -0.33
N ASP A 371 20.93 20.78 -0.44
CA ASP A 371 22.01 20.38 -1.35
C ASP A 371 21.52 20.13 -2.76
N THR A 372 20.26 19.68 -2.89
CA THR A 372 19.66 19.24 -4.17
C THR A 372 18.17 19.53 -4.20
N ILE A 373 17.62 19.63 -5.42
CA ILE A 373 16.18 19.60 -5.67
C ILE A 373 15.84 18.51 -6.69
N SER A 374 14.78 17.76 -6.45
CA SER A 374 14.24 16.79 -7.42
C SER A 374 13.13 17.41 -8.25
N VAL A 375 12.96 16.91 -9.47
CA VAL A 375 11.99 17.45 -10.44
C VAL A 375 10.58 17.46 -9.87
N ASP A 376 10.18 16.45 -9.07
CA ASP A 376 8.86 16.41 -8.41
C ASP A 376 8.63 17.55 -7.40
N LYS A 377 9.66 18.32 -7.06
CA LYS A 377 9.60 19.50 -6.18
C LYS A 377 9.74 20.83 -6.93
N MET A 378 10.03 20.79 -8.22
CA MET A 378 10.06 21.97 -9.05
C MET A 378 8.65 22.49 -9.36
N SER A 379 8.55 23.70 -9.89
CA SER A 379 7.28 24.26 -10.35
C SER A 379 6.67 23.41 -11.46
N LEU A 380 5.35 23.44 -11.61
CA LEU A 380 4.68 22.67 -12.67
C LEU A 380 5.19 23.03 -14.07
N PRO A 381 5.38 24.33 -14.42
CA PRO A 381 5.98 24.71 -15.70
C PRO A 381 7.39 24.11 -15.90
N ASP A 382 8.22 24.13 -14.88
CA ASP A 382 9.59 23.60 -15.00
C ASP A 382 9.63 22.07 -15.10
N ARG A 383 8.66 21.36 -14.50
CA ARG A 383 8.49 19.93 -14.75
C ARG A 383 8.16 19.65 -16.22
N ALA A 384 7.25 20.42 -16.82
CA ALA A 384 6.94 20.29 -18.25
C ALA A 384 8.16 20.63 -19.13
N ASN A 385 8.89 21.71 -18.80
CA ASN A 385 10.10 22.13 -19.50
C ASN A 385 11.20 21.06 -19.44
N TRP A 386 11.33 20.33 -18.31
CA TRP A 386 12.25 19.20 -18.22
C TRP A 386 11.95 18.14 -19.30
N THR A 387 10.67 17.81 -19.48
CA THR A 387 10.25 16.83 -20.51
C THR A 387 10.51 17.37 -21.90
N ILE A 388 10.20 18.64 -22.17
CA ILE A 388 10.47 19.30 -23.47
C ILE A 388 11.97 19.31 -23.78
N HIS A 389 12.81 19.61 -22.79
CA HIS A 389 14.26 19.60 -22.95
C HIS A 389 14.82 18.21 -23.29
N ASN A 390 14.20 17.14 -22.75
CA ASN A 390 14.59 15.76 -22.97
C ASN A 390 13.74 15.04 -24.04
N LEU A 391 12.95 15.79 -24.85
CA LEU A 391 11.92 15.22 -25.71
C LEU A 391 12.44 14.20 -26.72
N ASP A 392 13.60 14.44 -27.32
CA ASP A 392 14.17 13.51 -28.32
C ASP A 392 14.58 12.18 -27.69
N LEU A 393 15.15 12.21 -26.49
CA LEU A 393 15.51 10.99 -25.75
C LEU A 393 14.25 10.23 -25.32
N ILE A 394 13.21 10.94 -24.85
CA ILE A 394 11.94 10.38 -24.42
C ILE A 394 11.22 9.70 -25.60
N ARG A 395 11.18 10.38 -26.77
CA ARG A 395 10.61 9.81 -27.99
C ARG A 395 11.36 8.56 -28.46
N LEU A 396 12.70 8.62 -28.46
CA LEU A 396 13.52 7.46 -28.82
C LEU A 396 13.29 6.29 -27.88
N ALA A 397 13.23 6.55 -26.58
CA ALA A 397 12.92 5.55 -25.56
C ALA A 397 11.55 4.89 -25.79
N GLY A 398 10.52 5.69 -26.11
CA GLY A 398 9.18 5.18 -26.43
C GLY A 398 9.15 4.31 -27.68
N LEU A 399 9.80 4.74 -28.77
CA LEU A 399 9.89 3.97 -30.02
C LEU A 399 10.65 2.63 -29.83
N GLN A 400 11.71 2.65 -29.05
CA GLN A 400 12.53 1.47 -28.76
C GLN A 400 11.96 0.60 -27.63
N LYS A 401 10.93 1.10 -26.93
CA LYS A 401 10.38 0.48 -25.73
C LYS A 401 11.45 0.21 -24.66
N GLN A 402 12.34 1.19 -24.48
CA GLN A 402 13.50 1.09 -23.57
C GLN A 402 13.07 1.39 -22.13
N LEU A 403 13.43 0.50 -21.21
CA LEU A 403 13.25 0.71 -19.78
C LEU A 403 14.41 1.53 -19.19
N PHE A 404 14.09 2.41 -18.25
CA PHE A 404 15.07 3.18 -17.49
C PHE A 404 14.96 2.78 -16.00
N PRO A 405 15.78 1.83 -15.54
CA PRO A 405 15.72 1.36 -14.13
C PRO A 405 16.02 2.45 -13.10
N ASP A 406 16.78 3.48 -13.50
CA ASP A 406 17.13 4.63 -12.64
C ASP A 406 15.98 5.63 -12.44
N ALA A 407 14.91 5.55 -13.24
CA ALA A 407 13.72 6.34 -13.01
C ALA A 407 13.05 5.93 -11.68
N GLU A 408 12.45 6.89 -10.96
CA GLU A 408 11.75 6.59 -9.70
C GLU A 408 10.56 5.66 -9.91
N LYS A 409 9.86 5.81 -11.05
CA LYS A 409 8.74 4.97 -11.49
C LYS A 409 9.00 4.46 -12.91
N PRO A 410 9.86 3.45 -13.09
CA PRO A 410 10.37 3.07 -14.41
C PRO A 410 9.30 2.58 -15.38
N VAL A 411 8.24 1.92 -14.90
CA VAL A 411 7.18 1.39 -15.78
C VAL A 411 6.19 2.48 -16.18
N SER A 412 5.80 3.34 -15.26
CA SER A 412 4.99 4.52 -15.58
C SER A 412 5.75 5.48 -16.49
N TYR A 413 7.06 5.66 -16.30
CA TYR A 413 7.90 6.45 -17.19
C TYR A 413 7.94 5.88 -18.60
N LEU A 414 8.12 4.57 -18.74
CA LEU A 414 8.06 3.89 -20.04
C LEU A 414 6.68 4.10 -20.72
N ALA A 415 5.59 3.98 -19.95
CA ALA A 415 4.26 4.24 -20.49
C ALA A 415 4.12 5.67 -21.03
N CYS A 416 4.64 6.66 -20.30
CA CYS A 416 4.69 8.05 -20.78
C CYS A 416 5.56 8.22 -22.04
N CYS A 417 6.73 7.57 -22.10
CA CYS A 417 7.60 7.62 -23.28
C CYS A 417 6.91 7.06 -24.53
N VAL A 418 6.21 5.92 -24.38
CA VAL A 418 5.44 5.32 -25.48
C VAL A 418 4.34 6.28 -25.94
N GLU A 419 3.58 6.84 -25.00
CA GLU A 419 2.48 7.77 -25.27
C GLU A 419 2.95 9.02 -26.02
N ILE A 420 4.06 9.64 -25.57
CA ILE A 420 4.67 10.81 -26.22
C ILE A 420 5.19 10.46 -27.61
N ALA A 421 5.82 9.28 -27.77
CA ALA A 421 6.33 8.85 -29.06
C ALA A 421 5.20 8.63 -30.07
N GLU A 422 4.10 7.98 -29.66
CA GLU A 422 2.92 7.77 -30.49
C GLU A 422 2.20 9.08 -30.83
N TYR A 423 2.10 10.02 -29.88
CA TYR A 423 1.57 11.37 -30.14
C TYR A 423 2.38 12.10 -31.22
N HIS A 424 3.70 12.15 -31.09
CA HIS A 424 4.55 12.80 -32.10
C HIS A 424 4.53 12.10 -33.46
N LEU A 425 4.38 10.77 -33.48
CA LEU A 425 4.19 10.04 -34.75
C LEU A 425 2.86 10.42 -35.41
N SER A 426 1.82 10.61 -34.61
CA SER A 426 0.49 11.04 -35.11
C SER A 426 0.54 12.41 -35.80
N LEU A 427 1.33 13.36 -35.27
CA LEU A 427 1.56 14.65 -35.91
C LEU A 427 2.23 14.54 -37.29
N ILE A 428 3.11 13.57 -37.47
CA ILE A 428 3.78 13.30 -38.74
C ILE A 428 2.84 12.62 -39.73
N THR A 429 2.03 11.67 -39.24
CA THR A 429 1.12 10.89 -40.10
C THR A 429 -0.22 11.56 -40.36
N GLY A 430 -0.54 12.65 -39.65
CA GLY A 430 -1.81 13.36 -39.75
C GLY A 430 -3.01 12.57 -39.19
N GLN A 431 -2.76 11.49 -38.41
CA GLN A 431 -3.81 10.70 -37.74
C GLN A 431 -4.05 11.25 -36.33
N PRO A 432 -5.30 11.35 -35.84
CA PRO A 432 -5.55 11.80 -34.48
C PRO A 432 -4.98 10.81 -33.47
N PHE A 433 -4.31 11.29 -32.44
CA PHE A 433 -3.83 10.48 -31.33
C PHE A 433 -4.85 10.44 -30.19
N LEU A 434 -5.20 9.23 -29.78
CA LEU A 434 -6.16 8.98 -28.71
C LEU A 434 -5.45 8.41 -27.49
N SER A 435 -5.32 9.21 -26.43
CA SER A 435 -4.71 8.83 -25.16
C SER A 435 -5.68 8.12 -24.22
N GLY A 436 -5.22 7.01 -23.64
CA GLY A 436 -5.89 6.31 -22.54
C GLY A 436 -5.07 6.29 -21.26
N LEU A 437 -3.90 6.96 -21.22
CA LEU A 437 -2.99 6.91 -20.08
C LEU A 437 -3.59 7.62 -18.85
N PRO A 438 -3.70 6.96 -17.67
CA PRO A 438 -4.11 7.61 -16.44
C PRO A 438 -3.01 8.55 -15.93
N ILE A 439 -3.32 9.82 -15.76
CA ILE A 439 -2.42 10.82 -15.16
C ILE A 439 -2.81 11.04 -13.71
N PRO A 440 -1.98 10.64 -12.75
CA PRO A 440 -2.25 10.80 -11.33
C PRO A 440 -1.90 12.19 -10.82
N ILE A 441 -2.70 12.69 -9.88
CA ILE A 441 -2.36 13.78 -8.98
C ILE A 441 -2.37 13.23 -7.55
N ASP A 442 -1.41 13.63 -6.72
CA ASP A 442 -1.18 13.06 -5.39
C ASP A 442 -1.23 14.14 -4.31
N GLY A 443 -1.79 13.79 -3.16
CA GLY A 443 -1.87 14.69 -2.01
C GLY A 443 -0.52 14.92 -1.34
N SER A 444 -0.21 16.19 -1.00
CA SER A 444 1.04 16.55 -0.33
C SER A 444 0.99 16.23 1.18
N ASN A 445 1.31 14.99 1.58
CA ASN A 445 1.22 14.52 2.98
C ASN A 445 -0.21 14.53 3.55
N ASN A 446 -1.10 13.84 2.90
CA ASN A 446 -2.54 13.86 3.14
C ASN A 446 -2.96 13.76 4.62
N GLY A 447 -2.37 12.85 5.41
CA GLY A 447 -2.69 12.74 6.85
C GLY A 447 -2.42 14.03 7.65
N TRP A 448 -1.35 14.77 7.30
CA TRP A 448 -1.06 16.06 7.91
C TRP A 448 -1.94 17.18 7.33
N GLN A 449 -2.35 17.10 6.04
CA GLN A 449 -3.33 18.02 5.45
C GLN A 449 -4.64 18.01 6.25
N HIS A 450 -5.20 16.82 6.50
CA HIS A 450 -6.44 16.67 7.29
C HIS A 450 -6.28 17.22 8.72
N LEU A 451 -5.20 16.88 9.41
CA LEU A 451 -4.95 17.35 10.77
C LEU A 451 -4.71 18.87 10.85
N ALA A 452 -4.01 19.45 9.86
CA ALA A 452 -3.79 20.90 9.77
C ALA A 452 -5.10 21.65 9.49
N ALA A 453 -5.97 21.10 8.64
CA ALA A 453 -7.30 21.66 8.36
C ALA A 453 -8.19 21.64 9.60
N ILE A 454 -8.22 20.54 10.37
CA ILE A 454 -8.98 20.41 11.62
C ILE A 454 -8.52 21.43 12.67
N SER A 455 -7.19 21.56 12.86
CA SER A 455 -6.60 22.47 13.84
C SER A 455 -6.53 23.93 13.37
N LYS A 456 -6.81 24.20 12.11
CA LYS A 456 -6.55 25.49 11.44
C LYS A 456 -5.12 26.00 11.62
N ASP A 457 -4.15 25.09 11.69
CA ASP A 457 -2.73 25.44 11.88
C ASP A 457 -2.14 25.92 10.54
N LYS A 458 -1.87 27.23 10.43
CA LYS A 458 -1.36 27.87 9.21
C LYS A 458 0.07 27.44 8.88
N GLN A 459 0.92 27.25 9.88
CA GLN A 459 2.30 26.82 9.69
C GLN A 459 2.35 25.41 9.14
N ALA A 460 1.64 24.46 9.79
CA ALA A 460 1.52 23.10 9.31
C ALA A 460 0.84 23.06 7.93
N GLY A 461 -0.21 23.85 7.72
CA GLY A 461 -0.92 23.96 6.46
C GLY A 461 -0.03 24.40 5.30
N ALA A 462 0.86 25.36 5.52
CA ALA A 462 1.81 25.82 4.50
C ALA A 462 2.81 24.72 4.10
N LEU A 463 3.25 23.89 5.05
CA LEU A 463 4.18 22.79 4.79
C LEU A 463 3.57 21.61 4.04
N VAL A 464 2.24 21.50 4.04
CA VAL A 464 1.49 20.44 3.35
C VAL A 464 0.61 20.98 2.22
N SER A 465 0.99 22.13 1.69
CA SER A 465 0.37 22.76 0.50
C SER A 465 -1.13 23.09 0.65
N LEU A 466 -1.60 23.45 1.85
CA LEU A 466 -2.95 24.01 2.05
C LEU A 466 -3.00 25.52 1.78
N THR A 467 -1.86 26.17 1.61
CA THR A 467 -1.75 27.58 1.23
C THR A 467 -0.89 27.74 -0.03
N PRO A 468 -1.10 28.80 -0.82
CA PRO A 468 -0.30 29.03 -2.02
C PRO A 468 1.18 29.28 -1.67
N THR A 469 2.06 28.65 -2.43
CA THR A 469 3.52 28.86 -2.34
C THR A 469 4.10 28.81 -3.76
N PRO A 470 5.15 29.58 -4.08
CA PRO A 470 5.76 29.60 -5.43
C PRO A 470 6.49 28.29 -5.76
N ILE A 471 6.99 27.58 -4.73
CA ILE A 471 7.63 26.27 -4.85
C ILE A 471 7.01 25.35 -3.81
N GLN A 472 6.85 24.07 -4.14
CA GLN A 472 6.32 23.08 -3.23
C GLN A 472 7.21 22.92 -2.00
N LYS A 473 6.71 23.21 -0.80
CA LYS A 473 7.44 22.99 0.44
C LYS A 473 7.57 21.51 0.74
N ASP A 474 8.72 21.13 1.32
CA ASP A 474 8.94 19.76 1.76
C ASP A 474 8.82 19.65 3.27
N PHE A 475 7.74 19.07 3.73
CA PHE A 475 7.46 18.83 5.14
C PHE A 475 8.58 18.06 5.84
N TYR A 476 9.16 17.08 5.18
CA TYR A 476 10.20 16.23 5.76
C TYR A 476 11.53 16.99 5.91
N VAL A 477 11.79 17.94 5.03
CA VAL A 477 12.95 18.85 5.16
C VAL A 477 12.75 19.77 6.35
N ALA A 478 11.56 20.34 6.56
CA ALA A 478 11.28 21.17 7.73
C ALA A 478 11.49 20.40 9.04
N VAL A 479 11.04 19.15 9.10
CA VAL A 479 11.27 18.27 10.26
C VAL A 479 12.77 17.92 10.41
N ALA A 480 13.48 17.67 9.30
CA ALA A 480 14.91 17.38 9.33
C ALA A 480 15.74 18.56 9.87
N LYS A 481 15.40 19.80 9.44
CA LYS A 481 16.01 21.03 9.97
C LYS A 481 15.82 21.15 11.49
N SER A 482 14.58 21.00 11.95
CA SER A 482 14.28 21.04 13.39
C SER A 482 14.98 19.91 14.16
N LEU A 483 15.20 18.74 13.55
CA LEU A 483 15.97 17.66 14.17
C LEU A 483 17.46 17.99 14.25
N ILE A 484 18.03 18.62 13.21
CA ILE A 484 19.45 19.08 13.22
C ILE A 484 19.66 20.11 14.32
N GLU A 485 18.75 21.08 14.47
CA GLU A 485 18.79 22.08 15.55
C GLU A 485 18.80 21.45 16.96
N LEU A 486 18.11 20.31 17.13
CA LEU A 486 18.08 19.58 18.40
C LEU A 486 19.33 18.73 18.66
N MET A 487 20.12 18.43 17.63
CA MET A 487 21.26 17.51 17.69
C MET A 487 22.41 17.96 16.75
N PRO A 488 22.89 19.22 16.81
CA PRO A 488 23.84 19.75 15.83
C PRO A 488 25.12 18.91 15.79
N ASP A 489 25.74 18.63 16.92
CA ASP A 489 27.01 17.89 17.02
C ASP A 489 26.94 16.49 16.39
N TRP A 490 25.76 15.81 16.51
CA TRP A 490 25.56 14.47 15.95
C TRP A 490 25.63 14.48 14.43
N PHE A 491 24.99 15.49 13.79
CA PHE A 491 24.95 15.62 12.33
C PHE A 491 26.24 16.19 11.76
N GLU A 492 26.85 17.18 12.42
CA GLU A 492 28.15 17.79 12.03
C GLU A 492 29.27 16.75 12.01
N THR A 493 29.38 15.93 13.07
CA THR A 493 30.37 14.85 13.15
C THR A 493 30.30 13.86 11.99
N ARG A 494 29.10 13.63 11.46
CA ARG A 494 28.83 12.65 10.39
C ARG A 494 28.79 13.26 8.98
N ASN A 495 28.77 14.58 8.88
CA ASN A 495 28.65 15.34 7.63
C ASN A 495 27.56 14.74 6.69
N MET A 496 26.39 14.50 7.25
CA MET A 496 25.31 13.83 6.53
C MET A 496 24.49 14.84 5.71
N PRO A 497 24.41 14.71 4.37
CA PRO A 497 23.67 15.64 3.52
C PRO A 497 22.17 15.64 3.85
N MET A 498 21.51 16.79 3.68
CA MET A 498 20.06 16.96 3.93
C MET A 498 19.21 15.92 3.22
N LYS A 499 19.54 15.58 1.97
CA LYS A 499 18.86 14.54 1.18
C LYS A 499 18.83 13.18 1.90
N HIS A 500 19.94 12.79 2.54
CA HIS A 500 20.05 11.51 3.26
C HIS A 500 19.33 11.57 4.62
N ILE A 501 19.41 12.71 5.31
CA ILE A 501 18.67 12.93 6.57
C ILE A 501 17.16 12.84 6.29
N ARG A 502 16.70 13.55 5.26
CA ARG A 502 15.30 13.51 4.81
C ARG A 502 14.84 12.09 4.51
N LYS A 503 15.59 11.34 3.67
CA LYS A 503 15.19 10.02 3.18
C LYS A 503 15.28 8.93 4.25
N GLY A 504 16.41 8.83 4.94
CA GLY A 504 16.69 7.74 5.88
C GLY A 504 16.15 7.97 7.30
N ILE A 505 16.07 9.23 7.74
CA ILE A 505 15.75 9.56 9.13
C ILE A 505 14.36 10.18 9.25
N ALA A 506 14.08 11.27 8.53
CA ALA A 506 12.89 12.07 8.77
C ALA A 506 11.61 11.50 8.11
N LYS A 507 11.66 11.04 6.86
CA LYS A 507 10.47 10.77 6.02
C LYS A 507 9.51 9.76 6.65
N ARG A 508 9.93 8.52 6.85
CA ARG A 508 9.04 7.44 7.31
C ARG A 508 8.59 7.63 8.75
N GLY A 509 9.48 8.17 9.61
CA GLY A 509 9.14 8.50 10.99
C GLY A 509 8.04 9.56 11.06
N SER A 510 8.13 10.61 10.26
CA SER A 510 7.14 11.69 10.19
C SER A 510 5.82 11.22 9.59
N MET A 511 5.83 10.42 8.51
CA MET A 511 4.62 9.82 7.93
C MET A 511 3.86 8.98 8.95
N THR A 512 4.57 8.09 9.65
CA THR A 512 3.94 7.18 10.61
C THR A 512 3.51 7.88 11.91
N ARG A 513 4.11 9.02 12.24
CA ARG A 513 3.75 9.82 13.41
C ARG A 513 2.37 10.46 13.29
N ALA A 514 1.95 10.90 12.10
CA ALA A 514 0.58 11.35 11.85
C ALA A 514 -0.44 10.30 12.29
N TYR A 515 -0.07 9.04 12.20
CA TYR A 515 -0.86 7.87 12.59
C TYR A 515 -0.49 7.31 13.97
N SER A 516 0.00 8.16 14.87
CA SER A 516 0.30 7.85 16.27
C SER A 516 1.39 6.79 16.49
N ALA A 517 2.32 6.59 15.55
CA ALA A 517 3.46 5.70 15.77
C ALA A 517 4.29 6.11 16.98
N GLY A 518 4.58 5.16 17.86
CA GLY A 518 5.42 5.34 19.03
C GLY A 518 6.92 5.25 18.71
N LYS A 519 7.77 5.71 19.65
CA LYS A 519 9.23 5.78 19.52
C LYS A 519 9.86 4.49 18.96
N LYS A 520 9.52 3.31 19.54
CA LYS A 520 10.09 2.01 19.09
C LYS A 520 9.77 1.67 17.63
N LYS A 521 8.57 2.02 17.15
CA LYS A 521 8.19 1.78 15.73
C LYS A 521 8.95 2.71 14.81
N ILE A 522 9.10 3.97 15.20
CA ILE A 522 9.88 4.99 14.46
C ILE A 522 11.35 4.57 14.39
N GLN A 523 11.94 4.14 15.52
CA GLN A 523 13.30 3.62 15.60
C GLN A 523 13.54 2.45 14.63
N SER A 524 12.68 1.41 14.72
CA SER A 524 12.81 0.24 13.85
C SER A 524 12.70 0.60 12.36
N ASN A 525 11.74 1.45 12.01
CA ASN A 525 11.58 1.91 10.62
C ASN A 525 12.79 2.71 10.15
N MET A 526 13.32 3.61 10.99
CA MET A 526 14.51 4.44 10.70
C MET A 526 15.75 3.57 10.48
N TYR A 527 15.98 2.57 11.35
CA TYR A 527 17.11 1.65 11.20
C TYR A 527 17.02 0.86 9.90
N ASP A 528 15.82 0.30 9.60
CA ASP A 528 15.58 -0.44 8.36
C ASP A 528 15.83 0.44 7.12
N ASP A 529 15.34 1.69 7.12
CA ASP A 529 15.52 2.63 6.00
C ASP A 529 17.00 3.03 5.84
N CYS A 530 17.69 3.39 6.94
CA CYS A 530 19.12 3.69 6.89
C CYS A 530 19.95 2.49 6.40
N HIS A 531 19.58 1.29 6.79
CA HIS A 531 20.27 0.06 6.37
C HIS A 531 20.07 -0.20 4.87
N VAL A 532 18.84 -0.09 4.39
CA VAL A 532 18.52 -0.29 2.97
C VAL A 532 19.24 0.70 2.07
N GLU A 533 19.37 1.96 2.52
CA GLU A 533 20.07 3.02 1.78
C GLU A 533 21.60 2.98 1.96
N GLY A 534 22.12 2.03 2.72
CA GLY A 534 23.54 1.93 3.02
C GLY A 534 24.08 2.99 4.01
N TYR A 535 23.18 3.78 4.62
CA TYR A 535 23.58 4.87 5.53
C TYR A 535 24.11 4.37 6.86
N THR A 536 23.70 3.18 7.32
CA THR A 536 24.27 2.54 8.52
C THR A 536 25.77 2.36 8.42
N SER A 537 26.27 1.92 7.29
CA SER A 537 27.72 1.76 7.06
C SER A 537 28.38 3.09 6.74
N LYS A 538 27.79 3.90 5.86
CA LYS A 538 28.37 5.17 5.38
C LYS A 538 28.54 6.20 6.49
N TYR A 539 27.61 6.28 7.44
CA TYR A 539 27.60 7.26 8.53
C TYR A 539 27.76 6.63 9.91
N SER A 540 28.12 5.36 9.98
CA SER A 540 28.28 4.59 11.23
C SER A 540 27.08 4.71 12.17
N ILE A 541 25.84 4.56 11.61
CA ILE A 541 24.59 4.66 12.37
C ILE A 541 24.28 3.33 13.05
N THR A 542 24.22 3.33 14.37
CA THR A 542 23.93 2.16 15.21
C THR A 542 22.44 2.09 15.59
N GLU A 543 22.00 0.98 16.19
CA GLU A 543 20.65 0.87 16.78
C GLU A 543 20.45 1.87 17.93
N ASP A 544 21.48 2.16 18.72
CA ASP A 544 21.43 3.15 19.80
C ASP A 544 21.30 4.57 19.26
N ASP A 545 22.03 4.89 18.16
CA ASP A 545 21.84 6.17 17.45
C ASP A 545 20.40 6.33 16.98
N THR A 546 19.80 5.29 16.42
CA THR A 546 18.41 5.37 15.93
C THR A 546 17.40 5.47 17.07
N ASP A 547 17.68 4.94 18.26
CA ASP A 547 16.83 5.16 19.44
C ASP A 547 16.88 6.62 19.92
N LEU A 548 18.07 7.21 19.94
CA LEU A 548 18.28 8.63 20.28
C LEU A 548 17.63 9.56 19.23
N LEU A 549 17.86 9.29 17.94
CA LEU A 549 17.28 10.03 16.83
C LEU A 549 15.75 9.94 16.82
N ALA A 550 15.16 8.77 17.08
CA ALA A 550 13.71 8.61 17.12
C ALA A 550 13.05 9.44 18.22
N GLY A 551 13.71 9.55 19.38
CA GLY A 551 13.25 10.42 20.48
C GLY A 551 13.25 11.90 20.11
N ASN A 552 14.32 12.38 19.47
CA ASN A 552 14.45 13.78 19.06
C ASN A 552 13.63 14.08 17.79
N LEU A 553 13.47 13.13 16.88
CA LEU A 553 12.55 13.26 15.73
C LEU A 553 11.11 13.53 16.18
N ILE A 554 10.64 12.84 17.22
CA ILE A 554 9.32 13.12 17.79
C ILE A 554 9.24 14.56 18.32
N LYS A 555 10.28 15.08 18.96
CA LYS A 555 10.32 16.48 19.42
C LYS A 555 10.33 17.46 18.24
N ALA A 556 11.11 17.19 17.20
CA ALA A 556 11.17 17.99 15.99
C ALA A 556 9.78 18.05 15.29
N ILE A 557 9.11 16.91 15.14
CA ILE A 557 7.74 16.87 14.57
C ILE A 557 6.78 17.68 15.46
N ASN A 558 6.91 17.59 16.79
CA ASN A 558 6.06 18.34 17.72
C ASN A 558 6.27 19.86 17.59
N ALA A 559 7.46 20.32 17.30
CA ALA A 559 7.75 21.72 17.07
C ALA A 559 7.17 22.22 15.74
N VAL A 560 7.29 21.42 14.68
CA VAL A 560 6.85 21.78 13.32
C VAL A 560 5.32 21.71 13.18
N CYS A 561 4.63 20.79 13.88
CA CYS A 561 3.19 20.52 13.75
C CYS A 561 2.47 20.56 15.10
N ALA A 562 2.56 21.65 15.81
CA ALA A 562 1.99 21.79 17.16
C ALA A 562 0.45 21.64 17.20
N GLY A 563 -0.28 22.30 16.28
CA GLY A 563 -1.74 22.23 16.18
C GLY A 563 -2.26 20.82 15.87
N PRO A 564 -1.80 20.17 14.80
CA PRO A 564 -2.12 18.78 14.48
C PRO A 564 -1.91 17.80 15.65
N LEU A 565 -0.84 17.96 16.40
CA LEU A 565 -0.56 17.08 17.54
C LEU A 565 -1.42 17.37 18.78
N LYS A 566 -1.81 18.63 19.00
CA LYS A 566 -2.84 18.97 20.01
C LYS A 566 -4.17 18.33 19.64
N THR A 567 -4.54 18.35 18.36
CA THR A 567 -5.72 17.65 17.83
C THR A 567 -5.66 16.15 18.11
N THR A 568 -4.54 15.50 17.80
CA THR A 568 -4.35 14.07 18.09
C THR A 568 -4.52 13.75 19.57
N LYS A 569 -3.93 14.55 20.46
CA LYS A 569 -4.09 14.38 21.91
C LYS A 569 -5.53 14.59 22.37
N TYR A 570 -6.21 15.56 21.80
CA TYR A 570 -7.62 15.84 22.11
C TYR A 570 -8.52 14.66 21.74
N LEU A 571 -8.35 14.10 20.55
CA LEU A 571 -9.05 12.89 20.13
C LEU A 571 -8.78 11.69 21.06
N GLN A 572 -7.54 11.53 21.53
CA GLN A 572 -7.20 10.50 22.52
C GLN A 572 -7.94 10.70 23.83
N LYS A 573 -8.09 11.97 24.29
CA LYS A 573 -8.86 12.29 25.50
C LYS A 573 -10.35 12.02 25.35
N ILE A 574 -10.93 12.30 24.18
CA ILE A 574 -12.30 11.90 23.86
C ILE A 574 -12.45 10.37 23.98
N ALA A 575 -11.57 9.60 23.34
CA ALA A 575 -11.65 8.15 23.39
C ALA A 575 -11.45 7.56 24.81
N GLU A 576 -10.52 8.13 25.59
CA GLU A 576 -10.33 7.73 26.99
C GLU A 576 -11.58 8.02 27.83
N HIS A 577 -12.24 9.16 27.60
CA HIS A 577 -13.44 9.56 28.30
C HIS A 577 -14.60 8.60 28.02
N GLU A 578 -14.91 8.32 26.75
CA GLU A 578 -15.99 7.40 26.37
C GLU A 578 -15.78 6.00 26.97
N LEU A 579 -14.53 5.49 26.95
CA LEU A 579 -14.20 4.21 27.63
C LEU A 579 -14.40 4.27 29.15
N ASN A 580 -14.16 5.42 29.80
CA ASN A 580 -14.39 5.58 31.24
C ASN A 580 -15.89 5.67 31.58
N CYS A 581 -16.70 6.14 30.66
CA CYS A 581 -18.15 6.13 30.75
C CYS A 581 -18.80 4.77 30.46
N GLY A 582 -18.00 3.73 30.17
CA GLY A 582 -18.48 2.37 29.98
C GLY A 582 -18.68 1.96 28.52
N GLU A 583 -18.36 2.83 27.56
CA GLU A 583 -18.44 2.46 26.15
C GLU A 583 -17.34 1.45 25.76
N HIS A 584 -17.69 0.49 24.90
CA HIS A 584 -16.78 -0.55 24.42
C HIS A 584 -16.25 -0.30 23.01
N GLY A 585 -16.60 0.86 22.43
CA GLY A 585 -16.21 1.30 21.08
C GLY A 585 -16.72 2.69 20.79
N MET A 586 -16.33 3.24 19.66
CA MET A 586 -16.85 4.51 19.14
C MET A 586 -17.42 4.31 17.75
N GLU A 587 -18.45 5.03 17.42
CA GLU A 587 -19.09 5.02 16.11
C GLU A 587 -19.26 6.45 15.62
N TRP A 588 -19.01 6.71 14.34
CA TRP A 588 -19.26 8.01 13.72
C TRP A 588 -19.63 7.85 12.24
N VAL A 589 -20.27 8.87 11.70
CA VAL A 589 -20.62 8.95 10.30
C VAL A 589 -19.73 9.97 9.61
N THR A 590 -19.10 9.58 8.50
CA THR A 590 -18.25 10.47 7.71
C THR A 590 -19.08 11.41 6.82
N PRO A 591 -18.51 12.50 6.27
CA PRO A 591 -19.19 13.36 5.32
C PRO A 591 -19.76 12.67 4.07
N SER A 592 -19.18 11.53 3.67
CA SER A 592 -19.72 10.69 2.57
C SER A 592 -20.82 9.72 3.01
N GLY A 593 -21.23 9.77 4.28
CA GLY A 593 -22.26 8.89 4.85
C GLY A 593 -21.76 7.50 5.28
N PHE A 594 -20.44 7.25 5.31
CA PHE A 594 -19.89 5.98 5.74
C PHE A 594 -19.98 5.81 7.27
N PRO A 595 -20.60 4.72 7.78
CA PRO A 595 -20.74 4.45 9.20
C PRO A 595 -19.52 3.73 9.76
N VAL A 596 -18.59 4.46 10.35
CA VAL A 596 -17.40 3.88 10.98
C VAL A 596 -17.75 3.26 12.32
N LYS A 597 -17.31 2.01 12.55
CA LYS A 597 -17.44 1.31 13.83
C LYS A 597 -16.05 0.93 14.34
N TYR A 598 -15.54 1.72 15.27
CA TYR A 598 -14.19 1.57 15.79
C TYR A 598 -14.22 0.84 17.14
N LYS A 599 -13.63 -0.36 17.17
CA LYS A 599 -13.52 -1.22 18.36
C LYS A 599 -12.15 -1.88 18.39
N VAL A 600 -11.49 -1.86 19.54
CA VAL A 600 -10.20 -2.52 19.74
C VAL A 600 -10.26 -3.33 21.04
N TYR A 601 -10.10 -4.62 20.92
CA TYR A 601 -10.19 -5.53 22.06
C TYR A 601 -8.82 -6.02 22.50
N LEU A 602 -8.71 -6.32 23.78
CA LEU A 602 -7.56 -7.01 24.33
C LEU A 602 -7.50 -8.43 23.79
N GLN A 603 -6.33 -8.85 23.35
CA GLN A 603 -6.14 -10.17 22.76
C GLN A 603 -5.15 -10.98 23.58
N HIS A 604 -5.39 -12.31 23.66
CA HIS A 604 -4.44 -13.27 24.17
C HIS A 604 -4.18 -14.37 23.15
N GLU A 605 -3.05 -15.03 23.27
CA GLU A 605 -2.70 -16.16 22.40
C GLU A 605 -3.40 -17.44 22.90
N ARG A 606 -4.13 -18.08 21.98
CA ARG A 606 -4.75 -19.39 22.20
C ARG A 606 -4.16 -20.41 21.24
N ARG A 607 -3.96 -21.62 21.72
CA ARG A 607 -3.42 -22.72 20.92
C ARG A 607 -4.54 -23.60 20.42
N TYR A 608 -4.52 -23.86 19.12
CA TYR A 608 -5.38 -24.81 18.43
C TYR A 608 -4.52 -25.95 17.90
N GLN A 609 -5.04 -27.18 17.93
CA GLN A 609 -4.34 -28.35 17.42
C GLN A 609 -4.88 -28.68 16.02
N GLY A 610 -3.98 -28.81 15.05
CA GLY A 610 -4.23 -29.28 13.70
C GLY A 610 -3.37 -30.49 13.39
N THR A 611 -3.61 -31.15 12.27
CA THR A 611 -2.79 -32.26 11.77
C THR A 611 -2.66 -32.12 10.26
N ILE A 612 -1.42 -32.07 9.79
CA ILE A 612 -1.08 -32.08 8.36
C ILE A 612 -0.16 -33.28 8.15
N LYS A 613 -0.53 -34.21 7.26
CA LYS A 613 0.32 -35.37 6.94
C LYS A 613 1.64 -34.91 6.34
N GLY A 614 2.73 -35.57 6.73
CA GLY A 614 4.07 -35.18 6.31
C GLY A 614 4.73 -34.14 7.22
N VAL A 615 3.98 -33.49 8.11
CA VAL A 615 4.52 -32.51 9.05
C VAL A 615 4.61 -33.13 10.45
N ASN A 616 5.72 -32.87 11.17
CA ASN A 616 5.92 -33.31 12.55
C ASN A 616 5.71 -34.83 12.75
N ASN A 617 6.13 -35.67 11.78
CA ASN A 617 5.93 -37.12 11.77
C ASN A 617 4.44 -37.50 11.93
N ASN A 618 3.53 -36.79 11.29
CA ASN A 618 2.07 -36.96 11.38
C ASN A 618 1.49 -36.74 12.78
N LYS A 619 2.23 -36.09 13.68
CA LYS A 619 1.72 -35.65 14.98
C LYS A 619 1.02 -34.31 14.86
N SER A 620 0.22 -33.98 15.87
CA SER A 620 -0.46 -32.70 15.92
C SER A 620 0.53 -31.52 15.87
N ILE A 621 0.18 -30.49 15.14
CA ILE A 621 0.84 -29.19 15.09
C ILE A 621 0.03 -28.17 15.88
N SER A 622 0.72 -27.22 16.53
CA SER A 622 0.06 -26.16 17.29
C SER A 622 -0.02 -24.90 16.48
N HIS A 623 -1.23 -24.42 16.24
CA HIS A 623 -1.50 -23.08 15.73
C HIS A 623 -1.68 -22.12 16.91
N ILE A 624 -0.98 -20.99 16.90
CA ILE A 624 -1.12 -19.93 17.90
C ILE A 624 -1.93 -18.81 17.26
N VAL A 625 -3.14 -18.60 17.76
CA VAL A 625 -4.08 -17.58 17.25
C VAL A 625 -4.33 -16.56 18.34
N LYS A 626 -4.37 -15.29 17.95
CA LYS A 626 -4.82 -14.21 18.85
C LYS A 626 -6.34 -14.19 18.85
N VAL A 627 -6.92 -14.36 20.04
CA VAL A 627 -8.35 -14.32 20.26
C VAL A 627 -8.71 -13.20 21.25
N ASP A 628 -9.88 -12.60 21.10
CA ASP A 628 -10.32 -11.52 21.97
C ASP A 628 -10.55 -12.05 23.40
N VAL A 629 -10.06 -11.30 24.37
CA VAL A 629 -10.32 -11.56 25.80
C VAL A 629 -11.78 -11.22 26.10
N ARG A 630 -12.47 -12.12 26.80
CA ARG A 630 -13.86 -11.90 27.26
C ARG A 630 -13.92 -11.84 28.77
N HIS A 631 -14.82 -11.00 29.26
CA HIS A 631 -15.15 -10.97 30.69
C HIS A 631 -15.77 -12.30 31.12
N ARG A 632 -15.43 -12.79 32.31
CA ARG A 632 -15.85 -14.14 32.76
C ARG A 632 -17.36 -14.26 32.96
N GLU A 633 -18.00 -13.21 33.46
CA GLU A 633 -19.41 -13.23 33.83
C GLU A 633 -20.30 -12.76 32.68
N THR A 634 -19.96 -11.63 32.04
CA THR A 634 -20.80 -11.02 30.98
C THR A 634 -20.52 -11.59 29.59
N HIS A 635 -19.41 -12.34 29.41
CA HIS A 635 -18.92 -12.81 28.11
C HIS A 635 -18.60 -11.71 27.09
N GLU A 636 -18.69 -10.45 27.48
CA GLU A 636 -18.37 -9.32 26.63
C GLU A 636 -16.87 -9.22 26.37
N LYS A 637 -16.51 -8.70 25.18
CA LYS A 637 -15.12 -8.50 24.80
C LYS A 637 -14.51 -7.34 25.58
N VAL A 638 -13.33 -7.52 26.14
CA VAL A 638 -12.63 -6.50 26.95
C VAL A 638 -11.92 -5.49 26.06
N PRO A 639 -12.20 -4.17 26.15
CA PRO A 639 -11.50 -3.17 25.37
C PRO A 639 -10.02 -3.06 25.70
N CYS A 640 -9.17 -2.93 24.66
CA CYS A 640 -7.76 -2.60 24.83
C CYS A 640 -7.57 -1.08 24.93
N ARG A 641 -7.71 -0.51 26.13
CA ARG A 641 -7.74 0.95 26.38
C ARG A 641 -6.62 1.72 25.69
N ARG A 642 -5.36 1.26 25.84
CA ARG A 642 -4.19 1.92 25.26
C ARG A 642 -4.24 1.95 23.72
N SER A 643 -4.50 0.81 23.09
CA SER A 643 -4.57 0.73 21.63
C SER A 643 -5.78 1.45 21.08
N PHE A 644 -6.89 1.45 21.79
CA PHE A 644 -8.10 2.18 21.44
C PHE A 644 -7.85 3.69 21.43
N ALA A 645 -7.34 4.26 22.52
CA ALA A 645 -7.04 5.68 22.59
C ALA A 645 -5.97 6.12 21.58
N SER A 646 -4.91 5.33 21.38
CA SER A 646 -3.86 5.69 20.40
C SER A 646 -4.33 5.57 18.94
N GLY A 647 -5.30 4.71 18.67
CA GLY A 647 -5.78 4.45 17.31
C GLY A 647 -6.89 5.36 16.82
N ILE A 648 -7.52 6.18 17.68
CA ILE A 648 -8.67 7.02 17.27
C ILE A 648 -8.27 8.04 16.19
N SER A 649 -7.16 8.77 16.37
CA SER A 649 -6.71 9.78 15.43
C SER A 649 -6.42 9.23 14.03
N PRO A 650 -5.60 8.16 13.85
CA PRO A 650 -5.40 7.59 12.53
C PRO A 650 -6.67 7.04 11.88
N ASN A 651 -7.59 6.45 12.65
CA ASN A 651 -8.83 5.92 12.09
C ASN A 651 -9.79 7.05 11.67
N LEU A 652 -9.84 8.13 12.43
CA LEU A 652 -10.59 9.32 12.04
C LEU A 652 -10.03 9.93 10.75
N VAL A 653 -8.72 10.22 10.70
CA VAL A 653 -8.06 10.80 9.52
C VAL A 653 -8.28 9.93 8.28
N HIS A 654 -8.08 8.61 8.39
CA HIS A 654 -8.31 7.69 7.27
C HIS A 654 -9.77 7.65 6.82
N SER A 655 -10.73 7.83 7.72
CA SER A 655 -12.14 7.84 7.36
C SER A 655 -12.55 9.14 6.68
N TYR A 656 -11.96 10.26 7.07
CA TYR A 656 -12.18 11.56 6.42
C TYR A 656 -11.46 11.67 5.07
N ASP A 657 -10.28 11.09 4.93
CA ASP A 657 -9.56 10.90 3.68
C ASP A 657 -10.40 10.07 2.68
N ALA A 658 -10.89 8.90 3.12
CA ALA A 658 -11.78 8.08 2.32
C ALA A 658 -13.08 8.80 1.92
N SER A 659 -13.61 9.63 2.83
CA SER A 659 -14.79 10.45 2.55
C SER A 659 -14.50 11.54 1.52
N HIS A 660 -13.35 12.21 1.59
CA HIS A 660 -12.91 13.18 0.60
C HIS A 660 -12.82 12.53 -0.79
N MET A 661 -12.14 11.38 -0.90
CA MET A 661 -12.05 10.62 -2.14
C MET A 661 -13.45 10.26 -2.70
N ALA A 662 -14.36 9.75 -1.86
CA ALA A 662 -15.69 9.37 -2.30
C ALA A 662 -16.47 10.56 -2.86
N ASN A 663 -16.40 11.71 -2.20
CA ASN A 663 -17.06 12.94 -2.65
C ASN A 663 -16.45 13.49 -3.95
N VAL A 664 -15.12 13.36 -4.12
CA VAL A 664 -14.44 13.71 -5.38
C VAL A 664 -14.92 12.82 -6.53
N ILE A 665 -14.95 11.49 -6.33
CA ILE A 665 -15.42 10.53 -7.34
C ILE A 665 -16.87 10.82 -7.75
N CYS A 666 -17.76 11.07 -6.78
CA CYS A 666 -19.16 11.38 -7.06
C CYS A 666 -19.35 12.71 -7.81
N SER A 667 -18.43 13.67 -7.61
CA SER A 667 -18.48 14.99 -8.25
C SER A 667 -17.78 15.01 -9.61
N PHE A 668 -16.99 14.00 -9.93
CA PHE A 668 -16.22 13.88 -11.16
C PHE A 668 -16.87 12.83 -12.09
N SER A 669 -17.52 13.27 -13.15
CA SER A 669 -18.36 12.44 -14.01
C SER A 669 -17.62 11.75 -15.15
N ASP A 670 -16.30 11.59 -15.05
CA ASP A 670 -15.45 11.03 -16.12
C ASP A 670 -14.63 9.83 -15.64
N ASN A 671 -13.78 9.25 -16.50
CA ASN A 671 -12.92 8.13 -16.12
C ASN A 671 -12.04 8.49 -14.93
N PHE A 672 -11.99 7.61 -13.94
CA PHE A 672 -11.34 7.85 -12.67
C PHE A 672 -10.62 6.60 -12.17
N GLY A 673 -9.39 6.78 -11.69
CA GLY A 673 -8.64 5.80 -10.92
C GLY A 673 -8.31 6.34 -9.54
N ALA A 674 -8.34 5.51 -8.51
CA ALA A 674 -8.06 5.94 -7.13
C ALA A 674 -7.05 5.03 -6.43
N VAL A 675 -6.09 5.67 -5.75
CA VAL A 675 -5.18 5.02 -4.81
C VAL A 675 -5.16 5.86 -3.53
N HIS A 676 -6.16 5.67 -2.66
CA HIS A 676 -6.35 6.43 -1.42
C HIS A 676 -6.37 7.95 -1.64
N ASP A 677 -5.22 8.62 -1.50
CA ASP A 677 -4.98 10.05 -1.64
C ASP A 677 -4.32 10.42 -2.98
N SER A 678 -4.32 9.51 -3.95
CA SER A 678 -3.85 9.74 -5.32
C SER A 678 -4.98 9.47 -6.30
N PHE A 679 -5.32 10.43 -7.13
CA PHE A 679 -6.44 10.40 -8.07
C PHE A 679 -5.94 10.51 -9.50
N SER A 680 -6.47 9.68 -10.39
CA SER A 680 -6.04 9.63 -11.79
C SER A 680 -7.22 9.82 -12.73
N THR A 681 -6.98 10.55 -13.80
CA THR A 681 -7.92 10.73 -14.91
C THR A 681 -7.18 10.88 -16.23
N HIS A 682 -7.88 11.12 -17.34
CA HIS A 682 -7.25 11.50 -18.60
C HIS A 682 -6.46 12.81 -18.48
N ALA A 683 -5.37 12.92 -19.21
CA ALA A 683 -4.51 14.09 -19.22
C ALA A 683 -5.29 15.40 -19.41
N ASN A 684 -6.26 15.42 -20.32
CA ASN A 684 -7.11 16.60 -20.60
C ASN A 684 -7.98 17.06 -19.41
N ASP A 685 -8.25 16.17 -18.47
CA ASP A 685 -9.21 16.41 -17.38
C ASP A 685 -8.53 16.68 -16.03
N VAL A 686 -7.21 16.66 -15.96
CA VAL A 686 -6.46 16.80 -14.71
C VAL A 686 -6.76 18.11 -14.00
N LYS A 687 -6.82 19.23 -14.74
CA LYS A 687 -7.14 20.55 -14.17
C LYS A 687 -8.53 20.55 -13.51
N ARG A 688 -9.53 20.00 -14.21
CA ARG A 688 -10.89 19.87 -13.68
C ARG A 688 -10.92 18.97 -12.44
N LEU A 689 -10.15 17.89 -12.45
CA LEU A 689 -10.02 16.99 -11.28
C LEU A 689 -9.39 17.72 -10.09
N GLN A 690 -8.34 18.52 -10.29
CA GLN A 690 -7.74 19.34 -9.23
C GLN A 690 -8.76 20.32 -8.62
N GLU A 691 -9.52 21.03 -9.45
CA GLU A 691 -10.54 22.00 -9.00
C GLU A 691 -11.62 21.32 -8.14
N ILE A 692 -12.11 20.15 -8.58
CA ILE A 692 -13.10 19.37 -7.82
C ILE A 692 -12.49 18.86 -6.51
N THR A 693 -11.25 18.38 -6.54
CA THR A 693 -10.54 17.88 -5.35
C THR A 693 -10.41 18.99 -4.29
N LYS A 694 -9.96 20.19 -4.70
CA LYS A 694 -9.89 21.36 -3.82
C LYS A 694 -11.26 21.73 -3.26
N LYS A 695 -12.28 21.77 -4.11
CA LYS A 695 -13.65 22.12 -3.71
C LYS A 695 -14.21 21.15 -2.66
N GLN A 696 -14.04 19.85 -2.86
CA GLN A 696 -14.54 18.85 -1.92
C GLN A 696 -13.79 18.89 -0.58
N PHE A 697 -12.49 19.19 -0.59
CA PHE A 697 -11.71 19.38 0.64
C PHE A 697 -12.17 20.61 1.41
N VAL A 698 -12.38 21.75 0.72
CA VAL A 698 -12.88 22.97 1.35
C VAL A 698 -14.27 22.72 1.94
N ILE A 699 -15.20 22.10 1.22
CA ILE A 699 -16.54 21.75 1.70
C ILE A 699 -16.44 20.91 3.00
N GLN A 700 -15.52 19.96 3.04
CA GLN A 700 -15.35 19.05 4.19
C GLN A 700 -14.86 19.77 5.45
N TYR A 701 -14.09 20.86 5.34
CA TYR A 701 -13.43 21.54 6.46
C TYR A 701 -13.84 23.00 6.68
N ASN A 702 -14.75 23.54 5.89
CA ASN A 702 -15.20 24.94 6.01
C ASN A 702 -16.17 25.17 7.18
N TYR A 703 -15.73 24.86 8.38
CA TYR A 703 -16.46 25.09 9.64
C TYR A 703 -15.71 26.13 10.48
N SER A 704 -16.45 26.90 11.27
CA SER A 704 -15.88 27.86 12.22
C SER A 704 -15.03 27.14 13.28
N ASN A 705 -15.56 26.07 13.85
CA ASN A 705 -14.88 25.19 14.80
C ASN A 705 -15.15 23.73 14.50
N PHE A 706 -14.14 23.03 14.00
CA PHE A 706 -14.26 21.60 13.66
C PHE A 706 -14.26 20.70 14.91
N PHE A 707 -13.76 21.18 16.05
CA PHE A 707 -13.78 20.39 17.29
C PHE A 707 -15.21 20.19 17.82
N ASP A 708 -16.13 21.13 17.60
CA ASP A 708 -17.55 20.94 17.95
C ASP A 708 -18.15 19.81 17.11
N ILE A 709 -17.89 19.81 15.80
CA ILE A 709 -18.31 18.73 14.89
C ILE A 709 -17.77 17.37 15.34
N LEU A 710 -16.49 17.33 15.78
CA LEU A 710 -15.89 16.09 16.29
C LEU A 710 -16.54 15.63 17.59
N GLN A 711 -16.83 16.53 18.52
CA GLN A 711 -17.54 16.18 19.76
C GLN A 711 -18.93 15.62 19.47
N ASP A 712 -19.69 16.31 18.62
CA ASP A 712 -21.07 15.90 18.28
C ASP A 712 -21.09 14.54 17.58
N ASN A 713 -20.08 14.26 16.77
CA ASN A 713 -19.99 13.01 16.00
C ASN A 713 -19.43 11.82 16.78
N LEU A 714 -18.50 12.06 17.72
CA LEU A 714 -17.74 11.02 18.39
C LEU A 714 -18.23 10.68 19.79
N MET A 715 -18.92 11.62 20.47
CA MET A 715 -19.20 11.49 21.90
C MET A 715 -20.68 11.21 22.18
N LYS A 716 -20.93 10.20 22.99
CA LYS A 716 -22.22 9.92 23.60
C LYS A 716 -22.35 10.60 24.96
N HIS A 717 -21.24 10.80 25.68
CA HIS A 717 -21.16 11.33 27.03
C HIS A 717 -20.54 12.75 27.06
N LYS A 718 -20.93 13.60 26.12
CA LYS A 718 -20.38 14.95 25.91
C LYS A 718 -20.50 15.84 27.15
N GLU A 719 -21.63 15.77 27.88
CA GLU A 719 -21.93 16.63 29.02
C GLU A 719 -20.97 16.47 30.20
N SER A 720 -20.40 15.28 30.38
CA SER A 720 -19.43 14.99 31.45
C SER A 720 -17.96 15.19 31.03
N PHE A 721 -17.71 15.60 29.78
CA PHE A 721 -16.37 15.81 29.26
C PHE A 721 -15.81 17.19 29.62
N THR A 722 -14.78 17.24 30.45
CA THR A 722 -14.23 18.50 31.00
C THR A 722 -12.90 18.93 30.36
N TYR A 723 -12.36 18.13 29.44
CA TYR A 723 -11.08 18.48 28.79
C TYR A 723 -11.28 19.61 27.79
N ALA A 724 -10.51 20.70 27.95
CA ALA A 724 -10.63 21.86 27.08
C ALA A 724 -10.27 21.57 25.63
N GLN A 725 -11.04 22.13 24.71
CA GLN A 725 -10.71 22.09 23.28
C GLN A 725 -9.37 22.79 23.01
N PRO A 726 -8.55 22.28 22.08
CA PRO A 726 -7.37 23.00 21.64
C PRO A 726 -7.73 24.34 21.00
N SER A 727 -6.89 25.34 21.16
CA SER A 727 -7.04 26.60 20.43
C SER A 727 -6.89 26.35 18.93
N LEU A 728 -7.79 26.89 18.14
CA LEU A 728 -7.69 26.93 16.68
C LEU A 728 -6.59 27.90 16.26
N GLY A 729 -5.90 27.58 15.17
CA GLY A 729 -5.01 28.52 14.48
C GLY A 729 -5.76 29.45 13.52
N ASP A 730 -5.03 30.10 12.63
CA ASP A 730 -5.50 31.15 11.72
C ASP A 730 -5.48 30.71 10.23
N LEU A 731 -5.38 29.42 9.94
CA LEU A 731 -5.47 28.89 8.58
C LEU A 731 -6.85 29.17 7.99
N ASN A 732 -6.89 29.90 6.89
CA ASN A 732 -8.09 30.01 6.06
C ASN A 732 -8.14 28.83 5.09
N ILE A 733 -9.11 27.95 5.25
CA ILE A 733 -9.22 26.74 4.42
C ILE A 733 -9.47 27.08 2.93
N ASN A 734 -10.02 28.26 2.62
CA ASN A 734 -10.23 28.71 1.25
C ASN A 734 -8.91 29.00 0.51
N ASP A 735 -7.78 29.16 1.21
CA ASP A 735 -6.48 29.32 0.58
C ASP A 735 -6.09 28.09 -0.28
N VAL A 736 -6.71 26.93 -0.02
CA VAL A 736 -6.56 25.71 -0.81
C VAL A 736 -6.90 25.93 -2.29
N PHE A 737 -7.89 26.81 -2.61
CA PHE A 737 -8.25 27.10 -4.00
C PHE A 737 -7.09 27.69 -4.80
N ASN A 738 -6.23 28.45 -4.14
CA ASN A 738 -5.07 29.12 -4.74
C ASN A 738 -3.77 28.31 -4.65
N SER A 739 -3.79 27.15 -4.00
CA SER A 739 -2.61 26.28 -3.86
C SER A 739 -2.44 25.37 -5.07
N GLU A 740 -1.39 25.53 -5.84
CA GLU A 740 -1.08 24.67 -6.99
C GLU A 740 -0.65 23.26 -6.59
N TYR A 741 -0.01 23.14 -5.42
CA TYR A 741 0.61 21.89 -4.95
C TYR A 741 -0.24 21.11 -3.93
N PHE A 742 -1.51 21.47 -3.74
CA PHE A 742 -2.41 20.75 -2.85
C PHE A 742 -2.57 19.27 -3.27
N PHE A 743 -2.85 19.06 -4.56
CA PHE A 743 -2.79 17.78 -5.27
C PHE A 743 -2.13 18.04 -6.63
N CYS A 744 -0.98 17.42 -6.88
CA CYS A 744 -0.22 17.67 -8.12
C CYS A 744 0.60 16.44 -8.55
#